data_fef12917c052c605f1ea6cf5d6cbb8d4
#
_entry.id   fef12917c052c605f1ea6cf5d6cbb8d4
#
_cell.length_a   1.000
_cell.length_b   1.000
_cell.length_c   1.000
_cell.angle_alpha   90.00
_cell.angle_beta   90.00
_cell.angle_gamma   90.00
#
_symmetry.space_group_name_H-M   'P 1'
#
loop_
_entity.id
_entity.type
_entity.pdbx_description
1 polymer ?
#
loop_
_entity_poly.entity_id
_entity_poly.type
_entity_poly.pdbx_seq_one_letter_code
_entity_poly.pdbx_strand_id
1 'polypeptide(L)'
;LRDFMEELFEKLDLSEYLSAYNEFLARPKSLFISGDSRANYEKIEEISSLNLKSPKEIANLDDALMRVSKQAVLHISEIYEFSKIIEYFNYLKSQNFGDKMRGYLDKIEIPSSIDKICDYFDENGEFKESIDERLISINEAYKNKKKQIDESLKKLIYTKHLSPYLVDTQIHYINSNEALLVRGGFNHALKGTVIARSSGGYFYVLPDIVSKLKSEQSDLMDKKEEILFEHAKIISSIFHKNLPFLKFINSSFDYIDSLIARVSFAKSRDYNFVLANSSKDIILSEFAHPALKNPERISVDFRGKILLITGVNAGGKSMLLKSILSAALLAKYLLPMSINSAKSSIGSFKEFEAIIEDPQNSKNDISTFAGRMLGFSKILGKKQILIGVDEIELGTDFEEAASLYSVLLTSMMSSDIKMVITTHHKRLAMLLAKNSEVELIAALYDEQNSRPKYEFLKGIIGKSYAFETASRYGIPANLVASAKSAYGDDKENLNEMISKALNLELELKLKLKSVEEKELKLDELLKDLKEAKIRADETLRARLSSLETEFYKAINEAKRGINLKDTKEKQRSLNNANSIVKSIQKPTVLSEPIELKVGDRVKYDKIKGVVLSLSKNDAIIDSNGVNLRVPISLLKPTNQSPLNNQKSINISLSRPNSASVMIDLHGLRSDEAIEKLDKFISDALIAGFDEVLIKHGIGTGKLAYAVKEFLKSHPSVKAFKDGAPSEGGFGSKVVKL
;
A
#
# COMPACT_ATOMS: atom_id res chain seq x y z
N LEU A 1 -19.63 -21.60 -1.01
CA LEU A 1 -18.26 -21.06 -1.16
C LEU A 1 -18.27 -19.53 -1.23
N ARG A 2 -19.19 -18.92 -2.01
CA ARG A 2 -19.30 -17.46 -2.15
C ARG A 2 -19.64 -16.81 -0.80
N ASP A 3 -20.66 -17.32 -0.13
CA ASP A 3 -21.11 -16.81 1.18
C ASP A 3 -20.02 -16.93 2.25
N PHE A 4 -19.25 -18.03 2.26
CA PHE A 4 -18.13 -18.22 3.19
C PHE A 4 -16.97 -17.22 2.94
N MET A 5 -16.71 -16.91 1.67
CA MET A 5 -15.68 -15.94 1.32
C MET A 5 -16.08 -14.52 1.73
N GLU A 6 -17.33 -14.14 1.48
CA GLU A 6 -17.88 -12.83 1.86
C GLU A 6 -17.81 -12.66 3.39
N GLU A 7 -18.19 -13.68 4.16
CA GLU A 7 -18.09 -13.70 5.63
C GLU A 7 -16.62 -13.54 6.11
N LEU A 8 -15.66 -14.20 5.45
CA LEU A 8 -14.25 -14.08 5.81
C LEU A 8 -13.70 -12.68 5.54
N PHE A 9 -14.07 -12.08 4.38
CA PHE A 9 -13.68 -10.70 4.07
C PHE A 9 -14.27 -9.69 5.06
N GLU A 10 -15.53 -9.92 5.50
CA GLU A 10 -16.18 -9.10 6.52
C GLU A 10 -15.46 -9.23 7.88
N LYS A 11 -15.19 -10.45 8.35
CA LYS A 11 -14.46 -10.70 9.61
C LYS A 11 -13.06 -10.07 9.63
N LEU A 12 -12.45 -9.92 8.46
CA LEU A 12 -11.12 -9.30 8.30
C LEU A 12 -11.20 -7.80 7.97
N ASP A 13 -12.36 -7.17 8.04
CA ASP A 13 -12.60 -5.76 7.68
C ASP A 13 -12.16 -5.41 6.23
N LEU A 14 -12.30 -6.35 5.31
CA LEU A 14 -11.90 -6.16 3.90
C LEU A 14 -13.08 -5.86 2.97
N SER A 15 -14.30 -5.65 3.46
CA SER A 15 -15.50 -5.42 2.65
C SER A 15 -15.40 -4.15 1.80
N GLU A 16 -14.92 -3.04 2.38
CA GLU A 16 -14.69 -1.78 1.64
C GLU A 16 -13.59 -1.93 0.59
N TYR A 17 -12.53 -2.67 0.90
CA TYR A 17 -11.47 -2.99 -0.06
C TYR A 17 -12.01 -3.77 -1.26
N LEU A 18 -12.85 -4.78 -1.00
CA LEU A 18 -13.45 -5.61 -2.04
C LEU A 18 -14.43 -4.80 -2.90
N SER A 19 -15.24 -3.94 -2.28
CA SER A 19 -16.14 -3.03 -3.00
C SER A 19 -15.37 -2.10 -3.92
N ALA A 20 -14.30 -1.47 -3.42
CA ALA A 20 -13.45 -0.59 -4.21
C ALA A 20 -12.71 -1.34 -5.35
N TYR A 21 -12.30 -2.59 -5.12
CA TYR A 21 -11.72 -3.42 -6.18
C TYR A 21 -12.76 -3.76 -7.27
N ASN A 22 -13.99 -4.07 -6.88
CA ASN A 22 -15.06 -4.44 -7.82
C ASN A 22 -15.42 -3.31 -8.79
N GLU A 23 -15.19 -2.04 -8.44
CA GLU A 23 -15.38 -0.89 -9.34
C GLU A 23 -14.44 -0.91 -10.56
N PHE A 24 -13.34 -1.65 -10.50
CA PHE A 24 -12.39 -1.81 -11.60
C PHE A 24 -12.72 -2.98 -12.53
N LEU A 25 -13.69 -3.82 -12.17
CA LEU A 25 -14.14 -4.94 -12.99
C LEU A 25 -15.19 -4.48 -14.00
N ALA A 26 -15.10 -4.95 -15.21
CA ALA A 26 -16.12 -4.70 -16.23
C ALA A 26 -17.48 -5.34 -15.90
N ARG A 27 -17.48 -6.40 -15.09
CA ARG A 27 -18.68 -7.05 -14.52
C ARG A 27 -18.33 -7.85 -13.26
N PRO A 28 -19.28 -8.07 -12.35
CA PRO A 28 -19.04 -8.87 -11.14
C PRO A 28 -18.62 -10.30 -11.47
N LYS A 29 -17.56 -10.78 -10.81
CA LYS A 29 -17.03 -12.14 -10.99
C LYS A 29 -16.34 -12.67 -9.73
N SER A 30 -15.96 -13.96 -9.76
CA SER A 30 -15.18 -14.59 -8.69
C SER A 30 -13.79 -13.98 -8.58
N LEU A 31 -13.27 -13.87 -7.34
CA LEU A 31 -11.89 -13.49 -7.07
C LEU A 31 -10.87 -14.55 -7.48
N PHE A 32 -11.32 -15.80 -7.61
CA PHE A 32 -10.46 -16.91 -8.00
C PHE A 32 -10.04 -16.75 -9.47
N ILE A 33 -8.73 -16.81 -9.71
CA ILE A 33 -8.15 -16.87 -11.06
C ILE A 33 -7.71 -18.31 -11.33
N SER A 34 -8.19 -18.87 -12.43
CA SER A 34 -7.80 -20.21 -12.86
C SER A 34 -6.33 -20.28 -13.30
N GLY A 35 -5.72 -21.44 -13.17
CA GLY A 35 -4.36 -21.70 -13.62
C GLY A 35 -3.30 -21.54 -12.51
N ASP A 36 -2.04 -21.59 -12.93
CA ASP A 36 -0.91 -21.47 -12.01
C ASP A 36 -0.71 -20.03 -11.51
N SER A 37 -0.60 -19.86 -10.20
CA SER A 37 -0.46 -18.54 -9.55
C SER A 37 0.80 -17.80 -10.02
N ARG A 38 1.91 -18.52 -10.27
CA ARG A 38 3.15 -17.90 -10.75
C ARG A 38 3.00 -17.38 -12.18
N ALA A 39 2.38 -18.15 -13.04
CA ALA A 39 2.11 -17.72 -14.43
C ALA A 39 1.14 -16.52 -14.46
N ASN A 40 0.17 -16.48 -13.56
CA ASN A 40 -0.74 -15.33 -13.42
C ASN A 40 0.00 -14.09 -12.89
N TYR A 41 0.90 -14.28 -11.92
CA TYR A 41 1.73 -13.20 -11.37
C TYR A 41 2.65 -12.60 -12.45
N GLU A 42 3.34 -13.44 -13.26
CA GLU A 42 4.19 -12.99 -14.38
C GLU A 42 3.39 -12.14 -15.40
N LYS A 43 2.15 -12.54 -15.69
CA LYS A 43 1.25 -11.74 -16.57
C LYS A 43 0.83 -10.42 -15.91
N ILE A 44 0.57 -10.39 -14.60
CA ILE A 44 0.28 -9.16 -13.86
C ILE A 44 1.48 -8.21 -13.95
N GLU A 45 2.71 -8.70 -13.83
CA GLU A 45 3.93 -7.89 -13.98
C GLU A 45 4.05 -7.30 -15.39
N GLU A 46 3.80 -8.10 -16.43
CA GLU A 46 3.78 -7.60 -17.80
C GLU A 46 2.70 -6.52 -18.02
N ILE A 47 1.49 -6.74 -17.52
CA ILE A 47 0.38 -5.76 -17.60
C ILE A 47 0.72 -4.49 -16.80
N SER A 48 1.39 -4.61 -15.67
CA SER A 48 1.76 -3.48 -14.82
C SER A 48 2.72 -2.50 -15.51
N SER A 49 3.56 -2.99 -16.41
CA SER A 49 4.49 -2.18 -17.19
C SER A 49 3.81 -1.34 -18.30
N LEU A 50 2.56 -1.66 -18.63
CA LEU A 50 1.79 -1.01 -19.69
C LEU A 50 0.72 -0.09 -19.11
N ASN A 51 0.30 0.89 -19.93
CA ASN A 51 -0.84 1.75 -19.60
C ASN A 51 -2.04 1.36 -20.45
N LEU A 52 -2.76 0.32 -20.03
CA LEU A 52 -3.90 -0.21 -20.75
C LEU A 52 -5.18 0.56 -20.44
N LYS A 53 -6.07 0.66 -21.43
CA LYS A 53 -7.45 1.11 -21.20
C LYS A 53 -8.23 -0.02 -20.53
N SER A 54 -8.97 0.30 -19.48
CA SER A 54 -9.91 -0.64 -18.86
C SER A 54 -11.02 -1.00 -19.85
N PRO A 55 -11.54 -2.23 -19.84
CA PRO A 55 -12.69 -2.59 -20.67
C PRO A 55 -13.92 -1.76 -20.27
N LYS A 56 -14.84 -1.56 -21.21
CA LYS A 56 -16.15 -0.98 -20.93
C LYS A 56 -16.94 -1.96 -20.04
N GLU A 57 -17.90 -1.45 -19.30
CA GLU A 57 -18.88 -2.29 -18.57
C GLU A 57 -19.59 -3.24 -19.54
N ILE A 58 -19.69 -4.51 -19.15
CA ILE A 58 -20.28 -5.59 -19.94
C ILE A 58 -21.27 -6.35 -19.06
N ALA A 59 -22.47 -6.60 -19.60
CA ALA A 59 -23.48 -7.40 -18.94
C ALA A 59 -23.06 -8.88 -18.78
N ASN A 60 -23.69 -9.61 -17.86
CA ASN A 60 -23.53 -11.07 -17.79
C ASN A 60 -24.17 -11.71 -19.05
N LEU A 61 -23.40 -12.51 -19.76
CA LEU A 61 -23.78 -13.12 -21.02
C LEU A 61 -24.11 -14.62 -20.91
N ASP A 62 -24.18 -15.19 -19.72
CA ASP A 62 -24.42 -16.63 -19.53
C ASP A 62 -25.81 -17.03 -20.04
N ASP A 63 -26.85 -16.23 -19.77
CA ASP A 63 -28.20 -16.45 -20.28
C ASP A 63 -28.26 -16.28 -21.80
N ALA A 64 -27.56 -15.31 -22.36
CA ALA A 64 -27.46 -15.10 -23.80
C ALA A 64 -26.79 -16.30 -24.46
N LEU A 65 -25.69 -16.82 -23.93
CA LEU A 65 -25.01 -18.02 -24.41
C LEU A 65 -25.91 -19.27 -24.30
N MET A 66 -26.70 -19.39 -23.25
CA MET A 66 -27.67 -20.48 -23.10
C MET A 66 -28.76 -20.38 -24.20
N ARG A 67 -29.28 -19.18 -24.48
CA ARG A 67 -30.29 -18.97 -25.56
C ARG A 67 -29.69 -19.24 -26.94
N VAL A 68 -28.49 -18.79 -27.23
CA VAL A 68 -27.78 -19.11 -28.49
C VAL A 68 -27.60 -20.62 -28.64
N SER A 69 -27.32 -21.35 -27.55
CA SER A 69 -27.19 -22.81 -27.63
C SER A 69 -28.49 -23.51 -28.06
N LYS A 70 -29.65 -22.90 -27.75
CA LYS A 70 -30.98 -23.35 -28.14
C LYS A 70 -31.48 -22.73 -29.46
N GLN A 71 -30.61 -22.08 -30.22
CA GLN A 71 -30.92 -21.38 -31.47
C GLN A 71 -31.96 -20.25 -31.33
N ALA A 72 -32.06 -19.66 -30.16
CA ALA A 72 -32.91 -18.49 -29.93
C ALA A 72 -32.22 -17.22 -30.49
N VAL A 73 -33.06 -16.27 -30.89
CA VAL A 73 -32.58 -14.96 -31.38
C VAL A 73 -32.22 -14.08 -30.19
N LEU A 74 -31.04 -13.47 -30.23
CA LEU A 74 -30.60 -12.47 -29.24
C LEU A 74 -31.14 -11.08 -29.58
N HIS A 75 -31.26 -10.23 -28.56
CA HIS A 75 -31.50 -8.81 -28.79
C HIS A 75 -30.24 -8.12 -29.34
N ILE A 76 -30.43 -7.06 -30.12
CA ILE A 76 -29.31 -6.27 -30.67
C ILE A 76 -28.37 -5.77 -29.58
N SER A 77 -28.89 -5.35 -28.41
CA SER A 77 -28.09 -4.94 -27.27
C SER A 77 -27.19 -6.05 -26.73
N GLU A 78 -27.68 -7.30 -26.70
CA GLU A 78 -26.87 -8.45 -26.26
C GLU A 78 -25.77 -8.81 -27.28
N ILE A 79 -26.07 -8.67 -28.55
CA ILE A 79 -25.09 -8.84 -29.63
C ILE A 79 -23.96 -7.79 -29.48
N TYR A 80 -24.32 -6.56 -29.17
CA TYR A 80 -23.36 -5.50 -28.91
C TYR A 80 -22.43 -5.80 -27.70
N GLU A 81 -22.98 -6.42 -26.64
CA GLU A 81 -22.14 -6.85 -25.51
C GLU A 81 -21.03 -7.83 -25.94
N PHE A 82 -21.32 -8.76 -26.85
CA PHE A 82 -20.30 -9.62 -27.46
C PHE A 82 -19.31 -8.82 -28.31
N SER A 83 -19.78 -7.84 -29.08
CA SER A 83 -18.92 -7.00 -29.90
C SER A 83 -17.92 -6.21 -29.05
N LYS A 84 -18.34 -5.67 -27.88
CA LYS A 84 -17.42 -5.02 -26.93
C LYS A 84 -16.27 -5.94 -26.48
N ILE A 85 -16.57 -7.22 -26.23
CA ILE A 85 -15.52 -8.21 -25.88
C ILE A 85 -14.54 -8.37 -27.04
N ILE A 86 -15.04 -8.56 -28.26
CA ILE A 86 -14.19 -8.76 -29.45
C ILE A 86 -13.32 -7.54 -29.74
N GLU A 87 -13.90 -6.35 -29.72
CA GLU A 87 -13.16 -5.08 -29.88
C GLU A 87 -12.05 -4.94 -28.84
N TYR A 88 -12.35 -5.31 -27.60
CA TYR A 88 -11.38 -5.24 -26.53
C TYR A 88 -10.22 -6.22 -26.74
N PHE A 89 -10.49 -7.44 -27.23
CA PHE A 89 -9.42 -8.38 -27.59
C PHE A 89 -8.60 -7.91 -28.78
N ASN A 90 -9.22 -7.29 -29.79
CA ASN A 90 -8.51 -6.67 -30.90
C ASN A 90 -7.60 -5.53 -30.41
N TYR A 91 -8.09 -4.69 -29.49
CA TYR A 91 -7.28 -3.68 -28.83
C TYR A 91 -6.10 -4.30 -28.07
N LEU A 92 -6.32 -5.35 -27.26
CA LEU A 92 -5.25 -6.00 -26.50
C LEU A 92 -4.19 -6.60 -27.44
N LYS A 93 -4.58 -7.24 -28.53
CA LYS A 93 -3.64 -7.79 -29.52
C LYS A 93 -2.76 -6.73 -30.19
N SER A 94 -3.24 -5.50 -30.29
CA SER A 94 -2.46 -4.37 -30.83
C SER A 94 -1.43 -3.82 -29.83
N GLN A 95 -1.48 -4.22 -28.55
CA GLN A 95 -0.56 -3.74 -27.54
C GLN A 95 0.74 -4.54 -27.54
N ASN A 96 1.82 -3.93 -27.06
CA ASN A 96 3.13 -4.56 -27.02
C ASN A 96 3.36 -5.28 -25.67
N PHE A 97 2.73 -6.43 -25.49
CA PHE A 97 2.92 -7.28 -24.31
C PHE A 97 4.21 -8.08 -24.35
N GLY A 98 4.67 -8.53 -23.18
CA GLY A 98 5.73 -9.54 -23.04
C GLY A 98 5.27 -10.93 -23.46
N ASP A 99 6.20 -11.89 -23.44
CA ASP A 99 6.02 -13.23 -24.01
C ASP A 99 4.88 -14.02 -23.38
N LYS A 100 4.63 -13.84 -22.07
CA LYS A 100 3.62 -14.60 -21.34
C LYS A 100 2.20 -14.20 -21.72
N MET A 101 1.95 -12.91 -21.77
CA MET A 101 0.65 -12.38 -22.14
C MET A 101 0.42 -12.51 -23.66
N ARG A 102 1.44 -12.22 -24.47
CA ARG A 102 1.38 -12.42 -25.91
C ARG A 102 1.08 -13.86 -26.29
N GLY A 103 1.79 -14.84 -25.69
CA GLY A 103 1.54 -16.26 -25.92
C GLY A 103 0.16 -16.76 -25.48
N TYR A 104 -0.53 -16.00 -24.59
CA TYR A 104 -1.94 -16.25 -24.28
C TYR A 104 -2.87 -15.64 -25.34
N LEU A 105 -2.65 -14.37 -25.74
CA LEU A 105 -3.47 -13.66 -26.70
C LEU A 105 -3.40 -14.26 -28.12
N ASP A 106 -2.24 -14.78 -28.51
CA ASP A 106 -2.03 -15.40 -29.85
C ASP A 106 -2.84 -16.68 -30.02
N LYS A 107 -3.20 -17.36 -28.93
CA LYS A 107 -4.09 -18.54 -28.95
C LYS A 107 -5.56 -18.20 -29.22
N ILE A 108 -5.92 -16.93 -29.14
CA ILE A 108 -7.30 -16.47 -29.34
C ILE A 108 -7.45 -16.06 -30.82
N GLU A 109 -7.87 -17.00 -31.65
CA GLU A 109 -8.19 -16.72 -33.07
C GLU A 109 -9.64 -16.29 -33.19
N ILE A 110 -9.89 -15.03 -33.56
CA ILE A 110 -11.23 -14.48 -33.72
C ILE A 110 -11.72 -14.87 -35.11
N PRO A 111 -12.84 -15.64 -35.24
CA PRO A 111 -13.40 -15.96 -36.56
C PRO A 111 -13.81 -14.69 -37.30
N SER A 112 -13.46 -14.58 -38.60
CA SER A 112 -13.76 -13.40 -39.42
C SER A 112 -15.27 -13.10 -39.50
N SER A 113 -16.12 -14.11 -39.40
CA SER A 113 -17.57 -13.94 -39.31
C SER A 113 -18.08 -13.27 -38.05
N ILE A 114 -17.32 -13.41 -36.95
CA ILE A 114 -17.62 -12.75 -35.67
C ILE A 114 -17.01 -11.33 -35.64
N ASP A 115 -15.78 -11.19 -36.10
CA ASP A 115 -15.08 -9.91 -36.15
C ASP A 115 -15.86 -8.85 -36.94
N LYS A 116 -16.40 -9.20 -38.10
CA LYS A 116 -17.23 -8.32 -38.92
C LYS A 116 -18.49 -7.80 -38.23
N ILE A 117 -18.99 -8.48 -37.18
CA ILE A 117 -20.19 -8.04 -36.48
C ILE A 117 -19.90 -6.76 -35.70
N CYS A 118 -18.64 -6.53 -35.27
CA CYS A 118 -18.24 -5.29 -34.59
C CYS A 118 -18.46 -4.06 -35.50
N ASP A 119 -18.33 -4.19 -36.82
CA ASP A 119 -18.54 -3.10 -37.73
C ASP A 119 -20.01 -2.64 -37.82
N TYR A 120 -20.95 -3.45 -37.30
CA TYR A 120 -22.39 -3.16 -37.34
C TYR A 120 -22.82 -2.13 -36.27
N PHE A 121 -21.97 -1.84 -35.31
CA PHE A 121 -22.27 -0.92 -34.22
C PHE A 121 -21.44 0.35 -34.28
N ASP A 122 -22.01 1.44 -33.79
CA ASP A 122 -21.27 2.68 -33.57
C ASP A 122 -20.66 2.72 -32.17
N GLU A 123 -19.99 3.82 -31.82
CA GLU A 123 -19.34 4.01 -30.50
C GLU A 123 -20.33 4.02 -29.32
N ASN A 124 -21.61 4.33 -29.57
CA ASN A 124 -22.67 4.36 -28.56
C ASN A 124 -23.38 3.00 -28.41
N GLY A 125 -23.08 2.04 -29.29
CA GLY A 125 -23.72 0.73 -29.33
C GLY A 125 -25.01 0.69 -30.15
N GLU A 126 -25.29 1.74 -30.90
CA GLU A 126 -26.42 1.77 -31.83
C GLU A 126 -26.04 0.99 -33.12
N PHE A 127 -27.02 0.23 -33.64
CA PHE A 127 -26.86 -0.47 -34.87
C PHE A 127 -26.77 0.55 -36.02
N LYS A 128 -25.68 0.53 -36.81
CA LYS A 128 -25.43 1.51 -37.84
C LYS A 128 -26.48 1.42 -38.97
N GLU A 129 -27.10 2.53 -39.26
CA GLU A 129 -28.08 2.64 -40.36
C GLU A 129 -27.48 2.31 -41.75
N SER A 130 -26.16 2.54 -41.91
CA SER A 130 -25.43 2.26 -43.15
C SER A 130 -25.32 0.78 -43.53
N ILE A 131 -25.69 -0.13 -42.61
CA ILE A 131 -25.66 -1.58 -42.85
C ILE A 131 -26.85 -2.03 -43.73
N ASP A 132 -27.97 -1.29 -43.68
CA ASP A 132 -29.17 -1.60 -44.45
C ASP A 132 -29.81 -0.31 -44.96
N GLU A 133 -29.96 -0.18 -46.30
CA GLU A 133 -30.56 1.02 -46.94
C GLU A 133 -32.00 1.29 -46.44
N ARG A 134 -32.73 0.23 -46.03
CA ARG A 134 -34.07 0.36 -45.47
C ARG A 134 -34.06 1.15 -44.15
N LEU A 135 -33.03 0.98 -43.31
CA LEU A 135 -32.88 1.72 -42.06
C LEU A 135 -32.62 3.21 -42.31
N ILE A 136 -31.81 3.54 -43.32
CA ILE A 136 -31.57 4.93 -43.72
C ILE A 136 -32.89 5.59 -44.13
N SER A 137 -33.64 4.92 -45.01
CA SER A 137 -34.94 5.44 -45.51
C SER A 137 -35.96 5.65 -44.41
N ILE A 138 -36.04 4.70 -43.45
CA ILE A 138 -36.96 4.80 -42.30
C ILE A 138 -36.56 5.95 -41.40
N ASN A 139 -35.28 6.14 -41.10
CA ASN A 139 -34.83 7.20 -40.23
C ASN A 139 -35.03 8.60 -40.83
N GLU A 140 -34.83 8.74 -42.16
CA GLU A 140 -35.16 9.96 -42.87
C GLU A 140 -36.67 10.25 -42.81
N ALA A 141 -37.50 9.21 -43.08
CA ALA A 141 -38.95 9.33 -42.96
C ALA A 141 -39.40 9.73 -41.56
N TYR A 142 -38.79 9.12 -40.50
CA TYR A 142 -39.05 9.45 -39.11
C TYR A 142 -38.70 10.92 -38.80
N LYS A 143 -37.52 11.39 -39.20
CA LYS A 143 -37.10 12.79 -39.05
C LYS A 143 -38.05 13.75 -39.76
N ASN A 144 -38.51 13.37 -40.96
CA ASN A 144 -39.49 14.15 -41.71
C ASN A 144 -40.85 14.22 -41.00
N LYS A 145 -41.30 13.10 -40.39
CA LYS A 145 -42.56 13.09 -39.60
C LYS A 145 -42.45 13.97 -38.40
N LYS A 146 -41.33 13.93 -37.65
CA LYS A 146 -41.07 14.83 -36.53
C LYS A 146 -41.13 16.29 -36.94
N LYS A 147 -40.53 16.65 -38.07
CA LYS A 147 -40.59 18.01 -38.62
C LYS A 147 -42.03 18.42 -38.99
N GLN A 148 -42.82 17.49 -39.58
CA GLN A 148 -44.22 17.73 -39.90
C GLN A 148 -45.07 17.96 -38.66
N ILE A 149 -44.80 17.24 -37.55
CA ILE A 149 -45.48 17.44 -36.25
C ILE A 149 -45.20 18.86 -35.75
N ASP A 150 -43.93 19.26 -35.70
CA ASP A 150 -43.52 20.60 -35.24
C ASP A 150 -44.13 21.71 -36.10
N GLU A 151 -44.11 21.56 -37.41
CA GLU A 151 -44.71 22.53 -38.33
C GLU A 151 -46.24 22.61 -38.18
N SER A 152 -46.90 21.44 -38.00
CA SER A 152 -48.34 21.38 -37.78
C SER A 152 -48.77 22.06 -36.49
N LEU A 153 -48.02 21.84 -35.39
CA LEU A 153 -48.26 22.47 -34.11
C LEU A 153 -48.03 24.01 -34.20
N LYS A 154 -46.95 24.42 -34.85
CA LYS A 154 -46.71 25.86 -35.06
C LYS A 154 -47.79 26.51 -35.90
N LYS A 155 -48.27 25.86 -36.97
CA LYS A 155 -49.42 26.36 -37.78
C LYS A 155 -50.66 26.48 -36.95
N LEU A 156 -50.97 25.49 -36.09
CA LEU A 156 -52.13 25.51 -35.21
C LEU A 156 -52.06 26.67 -34.20
N ILE A 157 -50.94 26.88 -33.57
CA ILE A 157 -50.71 27.97 -32.61
C ILE A 157 -51.00 29.33 -33.19
N TYR A 158 -50.58 29.57 -34.44
CA TYR A 158 -50.79 30.86 -35.13
C TYR A 158 -52.15 30.96 -35.88
N THR A 159 -53.04 29.97 -35.75
CA THR A 159 -54.36 29.98 -36.43
C THR A 159 -55.29 30.94 -35.66
N LYS A 160 -55.90 31.90 -36.34
CA LYS A 160 -56.78 32.94 -35.74
C LYS A 160 -57.96 32.36 -34.95
N HIS A 161 -58.50 31.22 -35.38
CA HIS A 161 -59.67 30.58 -34.68
C HIS A 161 -59.25 29.89 -33.38
N LEU A 162 -57.95 29.41 -33.24
CA LEU A 162 -57.48 28.71 -32.03
C LEU A 162 -56.90 29.70 -31.02
N SER A 163 -56.35 30.80 -31.41
CA SER A 163 -55.68 31.80 -30.59
C SER A 163 -56.48 32.22 -29.31
N PRO A 164 -57.84 32.43 -29.36
CA PRO A 164 -58.61 32.75 -28.18
C PRO A 164 -58.70 31.67 -27.10
N TYR A 165 -58.50 30.42 -27.52
CA TYR A 165 -58.56 29.23 -26.66
C TYR A 165 -57.19 28.81 -26.14
N LEU A 166 -56.10 29.29 -26.68
CA LEU A 166 -54.74 28.99 -26.20
C LEU A 166 -54.53 29.65 -24.85
N VAL A 167 -53.92 28.92 -23.91
CA VAL A 167 -53.47 29.48 -22.63
C VAL A 167 -52.09 30.13 -22.83
N ASP A 168 -51.22 29.46 -23.61
CA ASP A 168 -49.93 29.94 -24.03
C ASP A 168 -49.62 29.47 -25.46
N THR A 169 -48.47 29.87 -25.99
CA THR A 169 -47.99 29.51 -27.35
C THR A 169 -46.90 28.42 -27.32
N GLN A 170 -46.78 27.68 -26.21
CA GLN A 170 -45.76 26.67 -26.03
C GLN A 170 -46.31 25.30 -26.44
N ILE A 171 -45.42 24.45 -26.94
CA ILE A 171 -45.69 23.01 -27.15
C ILE A 171 -45.35 22.29 -25.85
N HIS A 172 -46.35 21.64 -25.25
CA HIS A 172 -46.19 20.89 -24.03
C HIS A 172 -45.99 19.41 -24.33
N TYR A 173 -45.06 18.76 -23.59
CA TYR A 173 -44.79 17.35 -23.70
C TYR A 173 -45.44 16.60 -22.54
N ILE A 174 -46.52 15.88 -22.82
CA ILE A 174 -47.27 15.10 -21.81
C ILE A 174 -47.33 13.66 -22.27
N ASN A 175 -46.86 12.73 -21.43
CA ASN A 175 -46.78 11.29 -21.73
C ASN A 175 -46.21 11.00 -23.13
N SER A 176 -45.09 11.63 -23.44
CA SER A 176 -44.38 11.50 -24.73
C SER A 176 -45.15 12.02 -25.96
N ASN A 177 -46.23 12.77 -25.74
CA ASN A 177 -46.98 13.42 -26.80
C ASN A 177 -46.87 14.93 -26.76
N GLU A 178 -46.77 15.56 -27.94
CA GLU A 178 -46.80 16.98 -28.10
C GLU A 178 -48.24 17.49 -28.06
N ALA A 179 -48.55 18.34 -27.06
CA ALA A 179 -49.88 18.86 -26.81
C ALA A 179 -49.91 20.39 -26.76
N LEU A 180 -51.07 20.95 -27.03
CA LEU A 180 -51.35 22.37 -26.81
C LEU A 180 -52.18 22.54 -25.54
N LEU A 181 -51.85 23.59 -24.75
CA LEU A 181 -52.58 23.92 -23.54
C LEU A 181 -53.72 24.90 -23.91
N VAL A 182 -54.97 24.41 -23.74
CA VAL A 182 -56.17 25.17 -24.17
C VAL A 182 -57.18 25.34 -23.04
N ARG A 183 -57.99 26.37 -23.15
CA ARG A 183 -59.14 26.69 -22.27
C ARG A 183 -60.35 25.84 -22.66
N GLY A 184 -61.35 25.78 -21.78
CA GLY A 184 -62.62 25.13 -22.09
C GLY A 184 -63.31 25.76 -23.31
N GLY A 185 -64.14 24.95 -24.02
CA GLY A 185 -64.84 25.36 -25.24
C GLY A 185 -64.02 25.26 -26.53
N PHE A 186 -62.82 24.75 -26.50
CA PHE A 186 -61.91 24.61 -27.62
C PHE A 186 -62.38 23.67 -28.76
N ASN A 187 -63.37 22.80 -28.50
CA ASN A 187 -63.81 21.72 -29.43
C ASN A 187 -64.26 22.24 -30.79
N HIS A 188 -64.72 23.50 -30.88
CA HIS A 188 -65.07 24.12 -32.16
C HIS A 188 -63.86 24.62 -32.98
N ALA A 189 -62.75 24.89 -32.29
CA ALA A 189 -61.55 25.49 -32.92
C ALA A 189 -60.45 24.47 -33.13
N LEU A 190 -60.36 23.41 -32.31
CA LEU A 190 -59.32 22.37 -32.34
C LEU A 190 -59.98 21.00 -32.20
N LYS A 191 -59.82 20.16 -33.23
CA LYS A 191 -60.11 18.70 -33.13
C LYS A 191 -58.93 18.00 -32.56
N GLY A 192 -59.16 17.27 -31.49
CA GLY A 192 -58.09 16.51 -30.81
C GLY A 192 -58.53 15.86 -29.51
N THR A 193 -57.66 15.00 -28.98
CA THR A 193 -57.94 14.24 -27.75
C THR A 193 -57.34 14.97 -26.52
N VAL A 194 -58.11 15.10 -25.46
CA VAL A 194 -57.59 15.59 -24.16
C VAL A 194 -56.77 14.51 -23.52
N ILE A 195 -55.47 14.74 -23.37
CA ILE A 195 -54.55 13.74 -22.77
C ILE A 195 -54.24 14.04 -21.29
N ALA A 196 -54.43 15.29 -20.82
CA ALA A 196 -54.29 15.62 -19.40
C ALA A 196 -54.99 16.95 -19.08
N ARG A 197 -55.11 17.26 -17.77
CA ARG A 197 -55.59 18.56 -17.27
C ARG A 197 -54.49 19.22 -16.40
N SER A 198 -54.36 20.52 -16.53
CA SER A 198 -53.48 21.30 -15.67
C SER A 198 -54.11 21.58 -14.29
N SER A 199 -53.33 21.94 -13.30
CA SER A 199 -53.81 22.38 -11.99
C SER A 199 -54.72 23.61 -12.05
N GLY A 200 -54.56 24.44 -13.10
CA GLY A 200 -55.40 25.60 -13.38
C GLY A 200 -56.71 25.30 -14.12
N GLY A 201 -57.08 24.01 -14.30
CA GLY A 201 -58.31 23.63 -14.95
C GLY A 201 -58.31 23.64 -16.49
N TYR A 202 -57.14 23.93 -17.10
CA TYR A 202 -56.95 23.92 -18.55
C TYR A 202 -56.69 22.49 -19.07
N PHE A 203 -56.79 22.31 -20.40
CA PHE A 203 -56.67 20.99 -21.05
C PHE A 203 -55.45 20.90 -21.93
N TYR A 204 -54.67 19.82 -21.74
CA TYR A 204 -53.65 19.45 -22.68
C TYR A 204 -54.28 18.61 -23.79
N VAL A 205 -54.29 19.16 -25.00
CA VAL A 205 -54.95 18.53 -26.15
C VAL A 205 -53.91 18.11 -27.16
N LEU A 206 -53.96 16.82 -27.51
CA LEU A 206 -53.24 16.28 -28.67
C LEU A 206 -54.10 16.49 -29.92
N PRO A 207 -53.72 17.34 -30.88
CA PRO A 207 -54.47 17.57 -32.11
C PRO A 207 -54.56 16.29 -32.96
N ASP A 208 -55.70 16.04 -33.62
CA ASP A 208 -55.91 14.81 -34.44
C ASP A 208 -54.85 14.69 -35.54
N ILE A 209 -54.44 15.82 -36.14
CA ILE A 209 -53.35 15.81 -37.15
C ILE A 209 -52.03 15.33 -36.58
N VAL A 210 -51.72 15.74 -35.34
CA VAL A 210 -50.50 15.31 -34.64
C VAL A 210 -50.65 13.85 -34.21
N SER A 211 -51.81 13.44 -33.74
CA SER A 211 -52.08 12.04 -33.39
C SER A 211 -51.88 11.10 -34.58
N LYS A 212 -52.34 11.50 -35.80
CA LYS A 212 -52.13 10.73 -37.02
C LYS A 212 -50.65 10.63 -37.39
N LEU A 213 -49.90 11.76 -37.32
CA LEU A 213 -48.48 11.78 -37.62
C LEU A 213 -47.67 10.96 -36.62
N LYS A 214 -48.09 10.93 -35.34
CA LYS A 214 -47.54 10.08 -34.30
C LYS A 214 -47.77 8.60 -34.58
N SER A 215 -48.96 8.22 -35.02
CA SER A 215 -49.24 6.82 -35.42
C SER A 215 -48.34 6.41 -36.58
N GLU A 216 -48.19 7.27 -37.61
CA GLU A 216 -47.31 7.01 -38.73
C GLU A 216 -45.83 6.96 -38.32
N GLN A 217 -45.42 7.71 -37.30
CA GLN A 217 -44.10 7.66 -36.69
C GLN A 217 -43.88 6.35 -35.91
N SER A 218 -44.93 5.86 -35.19
CA SER A 218 -44.89 4.56 -34.53
C SER A 218 -44.73 3.42 -35.56
N ASP A 219 -45.51 3.45 -36.63
CA ASP A 219 -45.43 2.42 -37.71
C ASP A 219 -44.03 2.35 -38.33
N LEU A 220 -43.31 3.51 -38.43
CA LEU A 220 -41.94 3.54 -38.88
C LEU A 220 -40.97 2.92 -37.89
N MET A 221 -41.21 3.10 -36.59
CA MET A 221 -40.40 2.47 -35.51
C MET A 221 -40.61 0.95 -35.52
N ASP A 222 -41.87 0.48 -35.64
CA ASP A 222 -42.16 -0.95 -35.74
C ASP A 222 -41.47 -1.60 -36.92
N LYS A 223 -41.46 -0.94 -38.10
CA LYS A 223 -40.67 -1.40 -39.25
C LYS A 223 -39.17 -1.40 -39.03
N LYS A 224 -38.65 -0.42 -38.29
CA LYS A 224 -37.25 -0.41 -37.88
C LYS A 224 -36.92 -1.62 -37.00
N GLU A 225 -37.77 -1.91 -36.02
CA GLU A 225 -37.57 -3.07 -35.14
C GLU A 225 -37.63 -4.39 -35.91
N GLU A 226 -38.54 -4.54 -36.88
CA GLU A 226 -38.58 -5.73 -37.74
C GLU A 226 -37.27 -5.95 -38.51
N ILE A 227 -36.70 -4.91 -39.09
CA ILE A 227 -35.41 -5.01 -39.81
C ILE A 227 -34.27 -5.35 -38.82
N LEU A 228 -34.24 -4.72 -37.65
CA LEU A 228 -33.26 -5.03 -36.62
C LEU A 228 -33.38 -6.49 -36.16
N PHE A 229 -34.61 -7.01 -36.02
CA PHE A 229 -34.85 -8.40 -35.69
C PHE A 229 -34.39 -9.38 -36.79
N GLU A 230 -34.56 -9.03 -38.10
CA GLU A 230 -33.99 -9.80 -39.24
C GLU A 230 -32.47 -9.91 -39.11
N HIS A 231 -31.78 -8.78 -38.85
CA HIS A 231 -30.32 -8.78 -38.60
C HIS A 231 -29.95 -9.57 -37.34
N ALA A 232 -30.66 -9.39 -36.27
CA ALA A 232 -30.43 -10.13 -35.01
C ALA A 232 -30.54 -11.66 -35.24
N LYS A 233 -31.51 -12.11 -36.07
CA LYS A 233 -31.67 -13.52 -36.42
C LYS A 233 -30.46 -14.06 -37.22
N ILE A 234 -29.99 -13.30 -38.18
CA ILE A 234 -28.80 -13.67 -38.97
C ILE A 234 -27.59 -13.78 -38.11
N ILE A 235 -27.35 -12.76 -37.26
CA ILE A 235 -26.19 -12.72 -36.33
C ILE A 235 -26.28 -13.84 -35.31
N SER A 236 -27.47 -14.09 -34.74
CA SER A 236 -27.67 -15.20 -33.77
C SER A 236 -27.37 -16.57 -34.41
N SER A 237 -27.67 -16.74 -35.68
CA SER A 237 -27.29 -17.95 -36.44
C SER A 237 -25.79 -18.09 -36.59
N ILE A 238 -25.06 -16.98 -36.87
CA ILE A 238 -23.59 -16.96 -36.90
C ILE A 238 -23.03 -17.30 -35.52
N PHE A 239 -23.59 -16.71 -34.45
CA PHE A 239 -23.20 -16.98 -33.06
C PHE A 239 -23.41 -18.45 -32.70
N HIS A 240 -24.54 -19.05 -33.08
CA HIS A 240 -24.80 -20.47 -32.83
C HIS A 240 -23.75 -21.36 -33.50
N LYS A 241 -23.36 -21.08 -34.74
CA LYS A 241 -22.29 -21.81 -35.47
C LYS A 241 -20.94 -21.69 -34.77
N ASN A 242 -20.68 -20.58 -34.09
CA ASN A 242 -19.43 -20.27 -33.38
C ASN A 242 -19.57 -20.35 -31.87
N LEU A 243 -20.58 -21.05 -31.34
CA LEU A 243 -20.87 -21.12 -29.89
C LEU A 243 -19.67 -21.56 -29.02
N PRO A 244 -18.85 -22.56 -29.41
CA PRO A 244 -17.67 -22.91 -28.61
C PRO A 244 -16.69 -21.74 -28.48
N PHE A 245 -16.49 -20.98 -29.54
CA PHE A 245 -15.64 -19.78 -29.52
C PHE A 245 -16.24 -18.70 -28.61
N LEU A 246 -17.54 -18.42 -28.69
CA LEU A 246 -18.19 -17.43 -27.83
C LEU A 246 -18.10 -17.76 -26.34
N LYS A 247 -18.27 -19.03 -25.98
CA LYS A 247 -18.05 -19.49 -24.60
C LYS A 247 -16.61 -19.29 -24.16
N PHE A 248 -15.67 -19.65 -25.03
CA PHE A 248 -14.25 -19.50 -24.75
C PHE A 248 -13.86 -18.03 -24.58
N ILE A 249 -14.27 -17.15 -25.50
CA ILE A 249 -13.91 -15.74 -25.45
C ILE A 249 -14.55 -15.02 -24.26
N ASN A 250 -15.79 -15.39 -23.90
CA ASN A 250 -16.46 -14.88 -22.70
C ASN A 250 -15.70 -15.22 -21.41
N SER A 251 -15.25 -16.49 -21.28
CA SER A 251 -14.43 -16.91 -20.14
C SER A 251 -13.04 -16.27 -20.14
N SER A 252 -12.45 -16.13 -21.34
CA SER A 252 -11.15 -15.46 -21.52
C SER A 252 -11.22 -13.98 -21.16
N PHE A 253 -12.35 -13.34 -21.47
CA PHE A 253 -12.59 -11.95 -21.08
C PHE A 253 -12.62 -11.81 -19.55
N ASP A 254 -13.35 -12.66 -18.84
CA ASP A 254 -13.38 -12.65 -17.39
C ASP A 254 -12.00 -12.84 -16.75
N TYR A 255 -11.21 -13.72 -17.35
CA TYR A 255 -9.85 -13.96 -16.91
C TYR A 255 -8.95 -12.73 -17.08
N ILE A 256 -8.95 -12.12 -18.29
CA ILE A 256 -8.11 -10.96 -18.58
C ILE A 256 -8.57 -9.71 -17.82
N ASP A 257 -9.87 -9.45 -17.81
CA ASP A 257 -10.44 -8.34 -17.03
C ASP A 257 -10.07 -8.44 -15.55
N SER A 258 -10.09 -9.65 -14.99
CA SER A 258 -9.65 -9.91 -13.64
C SER A 258 -8.17 -9.54 -13.39
N LEU A 259 -7.27 -9.78 -14.35
CA LEU A 259 -5.85 -9.38 -14.25
C LEU A 259 -5.67 -7.87 -14.39
N ILE A 260 -6.35 -7.26 -15.37
CA ILE A 260 -6.28 -5.81 -15.64
C ILE A 260 -6.87 -5.01 -14.47
N ALA A 261 -8.00 -5.45 -13.92
CA ALA A 261 -8.63 -4.81 -12.76
C ALA A 261 -7.68 -4.79 -11.54
N ARG A 262 -6.95 -5.89 -11.28
CA ARG A 262 -5.94 -5.95 -10.21
C ARG A 262 -4.84 -4.92 -10.40
N VAL A 263 -4.31 -4.82 -11.63
CA VAL A 263 -3.25 -3.86 -11.95
C VAL A 263 -3.77 -2.42 -11.88
N SER A 264 -4.96 -2.16 -12.40
CA SER A 264 -5.56 -0.82 -12.37
C SER A 264 -5.84 -0.38 -10.93
N PHE A 265 -6.37 -1.28 -10.10
CA PHE A 265 -6.59 -1.03 -8.69
C PHE A 265 -5.26 -0.82 -7.94
N ALA A 266 -4.23 -1.63 -8.22
CA ALA A 266 -2.90 -1.47 -7.64
C ALA A 266 -2.31 -0.09 -7.95
N LYS A 267 -2.38 0.33 -9.22
CA LYS A 267 -1.89 1.65 -9.66
C LYS A 267 -2.65 2.81 -9.02
N SER A 268 -3.97 2.68 -8.84
CA SER A 268 -4.80 3.73 -8.23
C SER A 268 -4.51 3.98 -6.75
N ARG A 269 -3.98 2.97 -6.05
CA ARG A 269 -3.72 2.97 -4.60
C ARG A 269 -2.24 2.90 -4.23
N ASP A 270 -1.34 2.84 -5.21
CA ASP A 270 0.10 2.57 -5.01
C ASP A 270 0.34 1.28 -4.20
N TYR A 271 -0.36 0.22 -4.58
CA TYR A 271 -0.27 -1.09 -3.94
C TYR A 271 0.65 -2.02 -4.72
N ASN A 272 1.23 -2.99 -4.01
CA ASN A 272 2.13 -3.98 -4.56
C ASN A 272 1.52 -5.39 -4.51
N PHE A 273 2.04 -6.27 -5.36
CA PHE A 273 1.69 -7.68 -5.36
C PHE A 273 2.75 -8.50 -4.63
N VAL A 274 2.32 -9.53 -3.93
CA VAL A 274 3.20 -10.54 -3.33
C VAL A 274 2.73 -11.91 -3.79
N LEU A 275 3.61 -12.66 -4.46
CA LEU A 275 3.32 -14.02 -4.84
C LEU A 275 3.49 -14.94 -3.63
N ALA A 276 2.43 -15.68 -3.29
CA ALA A 276 2.50 -16.68 -2.24
C ALA A 276 3.46 -17.82 -2.65
N ASN A 277 4.40 -18.16 -1.76
CA ASN A 277 5.42 -19.16 -2.01
C ASN A 277 5.10 -20.52 -1.34
N SER A 278 5.91 -21.53 -1.57
CA SER A 278 5.72 -22.87 -1.01
C SER A 278 6.10 -22.99 0.48
N SER A 279 6.75 -21.96 1.07
CA SER A 279 7.02 -21.94 2.49
C SER A 279 5.73 -21.71 3.29
N LYS A 280 5.78 -21.92 4.59
CA LYS A 280 4.68 -21.56 5.50
C LYS A 280 4.97 -20.27 6.27
N ASP A 281 6.11 -19.65 6.01
CA ASP A 281 6.51 -18.44 6.70
C ASP A 281 5.68 -17.23 6.26
N ILE A 282 5.39 -16.35 7.19
CA ILE A 282 4.73 -15.08 6.93
C ILE A 282 5.64 -13.97 7.43
N ILE A 283 6.34 -13.35 6.48
CA ILE A 283 7.23 -12.21 6.73
C ILE A 283 6.60 -11.01 6.06
N LEU A 284 6.07 -10.09 6.84
CA LEU A 284 5.50 -8.84 6.38
C LEU A 284 6.46 -7.69 6.68
N SER A 285 6.72 -6.86 5.70
CA SER A 285 7.49 -5.63 5.86
C SER A 285 6.64 -4.44 5.44
N GLU A 286 6.44 -3.51 6.36
CA GLU A 286 5.71 -2.27 6.11
C GLU A 286 4.28 -2.49 5.57
N PHE A 287 3.61 -3.53 6.04
CA PHE A 287 2.21 -3.79 5.66
C PHE A 287 1.27 -2.79 6.33
N ALA A 288 0.33 -2.26 5.54
CA ALA A 288 -0.74 -1.39 6.01
C ALA A 288 -2.10 -2.04 5.71
N HIS A 289 -2.93 -2.22 6.76
CA HIS A 289 -4.23 -2.84 6.59
C HIS A 289 -5.20 -1.90 5.84
N PRO A 290 -5.89 -2.38 4.78
CA PRO A 290 -6.71 -1.51 3.91
C PRO A 290 -7.89 -0.82 4.61
N ALA A 291 -8.42 -1.37 5.70
CA ALA A 291 -9.52 -0.78 6.45
C ALA A 291 -9.14 0.46 7.26
N LEU A 292 -7.86 0.73 7.46
CA LEU A 292 -7.39 1.85 8.27
C LEU A 292 -7.14 3.09 7.40
N LYS A 293 -7.71 4.24 7.78
CA LYS A 293 -7.51 5.51 7.05
C LYS A 293 -6.07 6.03 7.15
N ASN A 294 -5.47 5.92 8.33
CA ASN A 294 -4.08 6.31 8.60
C ASN A 294 -3.38 5.14 9.30
N PRO A 295 -3.00 4.08 8.56
CA PRO A 295 -2.44 2.89 9.16
C PRO A 295 -1.01 3.11 9.61
N GLU A 296 -0.71 2.71 10.84
CA GLU A 296 0.68 2.44 11.23
C GLU A 296 1.16 1.21 10.47
N ARG A 297 2.30 1.33 9.79
CA ARG A 297 2.87 0.25 9.00
C ARG A 297 3.49 -0.79 9.91
N ILE A 298 3.05 -2.03 9.78
CA ILE A 298 3.53 -3.13 10.61
C ILE A 298 4.57 -3.99 9.88
N SER A 299 5.52 -4.50 10.65
CA SER A 299 6.48 -5.51 10.18
C SER A 299 6.46 -6.69 11.12
N VAL A 300 6.27 -7.89 10.59
CA VAL A 300 6.14 -9.14 11.34
C VAL A 300 6.98 -10.23 10.68
N ASP A 301 7.75 -10.96 11.49
CA ASP A 301 8.45 -12.18 11.07
C ASP A 301 7.86 -13.36 11.86
N PHE A 302 7.00 -14.15 11.21
CA PHE A 302 6.32 -15.31 11.77
C PHE A 302 6.70 -16.59 11.03
N ARG A 303 7.56 -17.41 11.63
CA ARG A 303 8.07 -18.68 11.07
C ARG A 303 7.53 -19.90 11.80
N GLY A 304 7.28 -19.81 13.10
CA GLY A 304 6.70 -20.88 13.91
C GLY A 304 5.31 -21.33 13.47
N LYS A 305 4.72 -22.27 14.16
CA LYS A 305 3.35 -22.74 13.91
C LYS A 305 2.28 -21.89 14.57
N ILE A 306 2.59 -21.32 15.73
CA ILE A 306 1.69 -20.45 16.48
C ILE A 306 2.37 -19.11 16.72
N LEU A 307 1.70 -18.02 16.35
CA LEU A 307 2.02 -16.67 16.77
C LEU A 307 1.03 -16.26 17.86
N LEU A 308 1.50 -16.09 19.07
CA LEU A 308 0.68 -15.67 20.19
C LEU A 308 0.90 -14.18 20.46
N ILE A 309 -0.15 -13.40 20.29
CA ILE A 309 -0.14 -11.94 20.45
C ILE A 309 -0.70 -11.61 21.83
N THR A 310 0.13 -11.00 22.67
CA THR A 310 -0.21 -10.65 24.07
C THR A 310 -0.21 -9.14 24.28
N GLY A 311 -0.68 -8.68 25.44
CA GLY A 311 -0.64 -7.27 25.83
C GLY A 311 -2.02 -6.65 26.03
N VAL A 312 -2.08 -5.32 26.11
CA VAL A 312 -3.29 -4.57 26.47
C VAL A 312 -4.43 -4.71 25.47
N ASN A 313 -5.67 -4.66 25.97
CA ASN A 313 -6.83 -4.38 25.15
C ASN A 313 -6.66 -2.98 24.53
N ALA A 314 -7.13 -2.75 23.34
CA ALA A 314 -6.87 -1.56 22.53
C ALA A 314 -5.38 -1.37 22.07
N GLY A 315 -4.47 -2.30 22.34
CA GLY A 315 -3.08 -2.27 21.85
C GLY A 315 -2.90 -2.65 20.38
N GLY A 316 -4.00 -2.89 19.66
CA GLY A 316 -3.97 -3.28 18.24
C GLY A 316 -3.79 -4.79 17.99
N LYS A 317 -3.96 -5.65 19.01
CA LYS A 317 -3.80 -7.12 18.89
C LYS A 317 -4.69 -7.73 17.80
N SER A 318 -6.01 -7.46 17.88
CA SER A 318 -6.99 -7.95 16.90
C SER A 318 -6.69 -7.41 15.49
N MET A 319 -6.23 -6.15 15.40
CA MET A 319 -5.86 -5.57 14.12
C MET A 319 -4.58 -6.17 13.54
N LEU A 320 -3.60 -6.52 14.38
CA LEU A 320 -2.41 -7.27 13.95
C LEU A 320 -2.79 -8.66 13.44
N LEU A 321 -3.65 -9.38 14.16
CA LEU A 321 -4.18 -10.67 13.72
C LEU A 321 -4.88 -10.54 12.37
N LYS A 322 -5.84 -9.61 12.24
CA LYS A 322 -6.54 -9.33 10.98
C LYS A 322 -5.56 -8.96 9.86
N SER A 323 -4.54 -8.17 10.15
CA SER A 323 -3.51 -7.77 9.18
C SER A 323 -2.72 -8.95 8.62
N ILE A 324 -2.30 -9.88 9.48
CA ILE A 324 -1.56 -11.07 9.06
C ILE A 324 -2.42 -11.99 8.18
N LEU A 325 -3.67 -12.24 8.59
CA LEU A 325 -4.60 -13.05 7.81
C LEU A 325 -4.96 -12.37 6.48
N SER A 326 -5.22 -11.07 6.51
CA SER A 326 -5.53 -10.27 5.31
C SER A 326 -4.39 -10.31 4.30
N ALA A 327 -3.15 -10.09 4.73
CA ALA A 327 -1.99 -10.14 3.85
C ALA A 327 -1.86 -11.52 3.16
N ALA A 328 -2.04 -12.61 3.92
CA ALA A 328 -1.98 -13.96 3.38
C ALA A 328 -3.16 -14.28 2.44
N LEU A 329 -4.36 -13.81 2.76
CA LEU A 329 -5.56 -13.96 1.93
C LEU A 329 -5.44 -13.18 0.62
N LEU A 330 -4.98 -11.93 0.68
CA LEU A 330 -4.74 -11.09 -0.50
C LEU A 330 -3.67 -11.69 -1.41
N ALA A 331 -2.56 -12.21 -0.84
CA ALA A 331 -1.53 -12.91 -1.58
C ALA A 331 -2.05 -14.17 -2.29
N LYS A 332 -2.91 -14.96 -1.63
CA LYS A 332 -3.53 -16.15 -2.22
C LYS A 332 -4.31 -15.84 -3.49
N TYR A 333 -5.05 -14.73 -3.50
CA TYR A 333 -5.88 -14.31 -4.64
C TYR A 333 -5.17 -13.34 -5.59
N LEU A 334 -3.86 -13.13 -5.41
CA LEU A 334 -3.07 -12.15 -6.18
C LEU A 334 -3.73 -10.77 -6.20
N LEU A 335 -4.28 -10.36 -5.06
CA LEU A 335 -4.84 -9.03 -4.86
C LEU A 335 -3.76 -8.09 -4.36
N PRO A 336 -3.71 -6.85 -4.85
CA PRO A 336 -2.66 -5.90 -4.46
C PRO A 336 -2.88 -5.38 -3.03
N MET A 337 -1.80 -5.04 -2.34
CA MET A 337 -1.82 -4.55 -0.97
C MET A 337 -0.73 -3.51 -0.70
N SER A 338 -0.92 -2.69 0.31
CA SER A 338 0.10 -1.74 0.77
C SER A 338 1.17 -2.49 1.57
N ILE A 339 2.28 -2.85 0.94
CA ILE A 339 3.37 -3.65 1.52
C ILE A 339 4.70 -3.40 0.78
N ASN A 340 5.81 -3.58 1.47
CA ASN A 340 7.12 -3.66 0.82
C ASN A 340 7.34 -5.07 0.27
N SER A 341 6.99 -5.28 -1.00
CA SER A 341 7.03 -6.60 -1.64
C SER A 341 8.43 -7.21 -1.72
N ALA A 342 9.48 -6.37 -1.85
CA ALA A 342 10.86 -6.83 -1.95
C ALA A 342 11.42 -7.46 -0.65
N LYS A 343 10.85 -7.04 0.50
CA LYS A 343 11.27 -7.52 1.83
C LYS A 343 10.26 -8.46 2.47
N SER A 344 9.15 -8.74 1.80
CA SER A 344 8.07 -9.58 2.32
C SER A 344 8.06 -10.94 1.66
N SER A 345 7.65 -11.97 2.42
CA SER A 345 7.52 -13.34 1.97
C SER A 345 6.29 -13.96 2.64
N ILE A 346 5.34 -14.43 1.86
CA ILE A 346 4.07 -14.96 2.36
C ILE A 346 3.89 -16.38 1.88
N GLY A 347 3.67 -17.31 2.82
CA GLY A 347 3.44 -18.71 2.53
C GLY A 347 2.07 -18.97 1.90
N SER A 348 1.95 -20.06 1.16
CA SER A 348 0.70 -20.49 0.53
C SER A 348 -0.15 -21.34 1.48
N PHE A 349 -1.43 -21.01 1.61
CA PHE A 349 -2.43 -21.73 2.41
C PHE A 349 -3.65 -22.08 1.55
N LYS A 350 -4.16 -23.32 1.74
CA LYS A 350 -5.36 -23.76 1.01
C LYS A 350 -6.62 -23.15 1.59
N GLU A 351 -6.70 -23.10 2.91
CA GLU A 351 -7.89 -22.64 3.64
C GLU A 351 -7.51 -21.54 4.63
N PHE A 352 -8.50 -20.74 4.97
CA PHE A 352 -8.41 -19.70 5.99
C PHE A 352 -9.61 -19.83 6.91
N GLU A 353 -9.39 -19.63 8.20
CA GLU A 353 -10.44 -19.60 9.20
C GLU A 353 -10.21 -18.44 10.16
N ALA A 354 -11.26 -17.71 10.50
CA ALA A 354 -11.20 -16.59 11.43
C ALA A 354 -12.26 -16.79 12.51
N ILE A 355 -11.83 -17.16 13.72
CA ILE A 355 -12.66 -17.25 14.93
C ILE A 355 -12.55 -15.89 15.63
N ILE A 356 -13.26 -14.92 15.09
CA ILE A 356 -13.33 -13.54 15.58
C ILE A 356 -14.80 -13.31 15.94
N GLU A 357 -15.05 -12.93 17.19
CA GLU A 357 -16.41 -12.62 17.60
C GLU A 357 -16.82 -11.23 17.14
N ASP A 358 -18.01 -11.14 16.55
CA ASP A 358 -18.71 -9.89 16.40
C ASP A 358 -19.56 -9.66 17.66
N PRO A 359 -19.28 -8.60 18.47
CA PRO A 359 -20.07 -8.28 19.67
C PRO A 359 -21.58 -8.07 19.40
N GLN A 360 -21.96 -7.88 18.14
CA GLN A 360 -23.34 -7.61 17.72
C GLN A 360 -24.11 -8.86 17.27
N ASN A 361 -23.46 -10.01 17.12
CA ASN A 361 -24.11 -11.24 16.67
C ASN A 361 -24.73 -12.05 17.83
N SER A 362 -25.66 -11.44 18.55
CA SER A 362 -26.47 -12.10 19.61
C SER A 362 -27.53 -13.08 19.08
N LYS A 363 -27.50 -13.48 17.82
CA LYS A 363 -28.53 -14.31 17.18
C LYS A 363 -28.42 -15.81 17.44
N ASN A 364 -27.30 -16.28 18.01
CA ASN A 364 -27.13 -17.70 18.33
C ASN A 364 -27.19 -17.89 19.86
N ASP A 365 -28.14 -18.69 20.34
CA ASP A 365 -28.30 -19.13 21.74
C ASP A 365 -27.13 -19.98 22.28
N ILE A 366 -26.03 -20.07 21.56
CA ILE A 366 -24.84 -20.83 21.93
C ILE A 366 -23.90 -19.92 22.72
N SER A 367 -23.45 -20.36 23.90
CA SER A 367 -22.46 -19.59 24.67
C SER A 367 -21.19 -19.37 23.84
N THR A 368 -20.54 -18.24 24.04
CA THR A 368 -19.29 -17.82 23.37
C THR A 368 -18.23 -18.92 23.37
N PHE A 369 -18.07 -19.61 24.51
CA PHE A 369 -17.13 -20.73 24.64
C PHE A 369 -17.51 -21.93 23.77
N ALA A 370 -18.80 -22.34 23.78
CA ALA A 370 -19.28 -23.46 22.98
C ALA A 370 -19.16 -23.16 21.47
N GLY A 371 -19.42 -21.94 21.05
CA GLY A 371 -19.21 -21.49 19.67
C GLY A 371 -17.75 -21.65 19.21
N ARG A 372 -16.80 -21.30 20.07
CA ARG A 372 -15.36 -21.50 19.81
C ARG A 372 -14.96 -22.97 19.75
N MET A 373 -15.45 -23.80 20.68
CA MET A 373 -15.22 -25.23 20.67
C MET A 373 -15.75 -25.86 19.37
N LEU A 374 -16.91 -25.41 18.90
CA LEU A 374 -17.44 -25.83 17.60
C LEU A 374 -16.54 -25.37 16.43
N GLY A 375 -16.03 -24.14 16.50
CA GLY A 375 -15.03 -23.64 15.55
C GLY A 375 -13.79 -24.54 15.50
N PHE A 376 -13.19 -24.81 16.64
CA PHE A 376 -12.01 -25.68 16.73
C PHE A 376 -12.31 -27.10 16.27
N SER A 377 -13.50 -27.68 16.59
CA SER A 377 -13.87 -29.03 16.14
C SER A 377 -13.94 -29.15 14.62
N LYS A 378 -14.35 -28.10 13.91
CA LYS A 378 -14.40 -28.06 12.44
C LYS A 378 -13.03 -27.98 11.80
N ILE A 379 -12.04 -27.48 12.53
CA ILE A 379 -10.67 -27.25 12.05
C ILE A 379 -9.78 -28.47 12.33
N LEU A 380 -10.11 -29.26 13.36
CA LEU A 380 -9.36 -30.46 13.71
C LEU A 380 -9.26 -31.41 12.50
N GLY A 381 -8.02 -31.80 12.16
CA GLY A 381 -7.74 -32.68 11.03
C GLY A 381 -7.55 -31.99 9.68
N LYS A 382 -7.85 -30.69 9.54
CA LYS A 382 -7.55 -29.93 8.33
C LYS A 382 -6.03 -29.73 8.18
N LYS A 383 -5.58 -29.50 6.94
CA LYS A 383 -4.17 -29.30 6.60
C LYS A 383 -4.02 -28.08 5.69
N GLN A 384 -2.85 -27.44 5.76
CA GLN A 384 -2.49 -26.26 4.96
C GLN A 384 -3.46 -25.08 5.18
N ILE A 385 -3.87 -24.89 6.44
CA ILE A 385 -4.79 -23.83 6.85
C ILE A 385 -4.07 -22.78 7.69
N LEU A 386 -4.44 -21.50 7.47
CA LEU A 386 -4.09 -20.39 8.35
C LEU A 386 -5.32 -20.01 9.19
N ILE A 387 -5.15 -19.98 10.50
CA ILE A 387 -6.24 -19.77 11.46
C ILE A 387 -5.94 -18.50 12.26
N GLY A 388 -6.93 -17.63 12.40
CA GLY A 388 -6.93 -16.51 13.34
C GLY A 388 -7.92 -16.74 14.47
N VAL A 389 -7.49 -16.59 15.72
CA VAL A 389 -8.35 -16.69 16.89
C VAL A 389 -8.17 -15.43 17.74
N ASP A 390 -9.24 -14.63 17.84
CA ASP A 390 -9.20 -13.43 18.67
C ASP A 390 -9.72 -13.71 20.08
N GLU A 391 -8.98 -13.21 21.09
CA GLU A 391 -9.28 -13.37 22.53
C GLU A 391 -9.70 -14.80 22.91
N ILE A 392 -8.80 -15.77 22.70
CA ILE A 392 -9.08 -17.21 22.78
C ILE A 392 -9.77 -17.67 24.07
N GLU A 393 -9.58 -16.96 25.18
CA GLU A 393 -10.06 -17.28 26.51
C GLU A 393 -11.50 -16.85 26.83
N LEU A 394 -12.17 -16.08 25.97
CA LEU A 394 -13.50 -15.56 26.26
C LEU A 394 -14.55 -16.66 26.49
N GLY A 395 -15.40 -16.47 27.49
CA GLY A 395 -16.60 -17.26 27.71
C GLY A 395 -16.50 -18.41 28.72
N THR A 396 -15.35 -18.58 29.42
CA THR A 396 -15.21 -19.60 30.47
C THR A 396 -14.22 -19.17 31.56
N ASP A 397 -14.01 -20.01 32.61
CA ASP A 397 -13.00 -19.78 33.66
C ASP A 397 -11.59 -19.75 33.05
N PHE A 398 -10.79 -18.78 33.51
CA PHE A 398 -9.45 -18.53 32.96
C PHE A 398 -8.49 -19.71 33.17
N GLU A 399 -8.52 -20.38 34.31
CA GLU A 399 -7.58 -21.46 34.62
C GLU A 399 -7.91 -22.75 33.84
N GLU A 400 -9.20 -23.07 33.73
CA GLU A 400 -9.67 -24.18 32.93
C GLU A 400 -9.40 -23.94 31.42
N ALA A 401 -9.69 -22.72 30.93
CA ALA A 401 -9.42 -22.33 29.57
C ALA A 401 -7.93 -22.47 29.21
N ALA A 402 -7.03 -21.92 30.05
CA ALA A 402 -5.61 -22.00 29.80
C ALA A 402 -5.11 -23.45 29.67
N SER A 403 -5.60 -24.34 30.54
CA SER A 403 -5.23 -25.76 30.52
C SER A 403 -5.75 -26.46 29.26
N LEU A 404 -7.04 -26.30 28.95
CA LEU A 404 -7.69 -26.92 27.79
C LEU A 404 -7.05 -26.44 26.49
N TYR A 405 -6.93 -25.11 26.30
CA TYR A 405 -6.37 -24.55 25.07
C TYR A 405 -4.89 -24.89 24.90
N SER A 406 -4.10 -24.98 25.99
CA SER A 406 -2.70 -25.37 25.87
C SER A 406 -2.54 -26.79 25.29
N VAL A 407 -3.37 -27.74 25.72
CA VAL A 407 -3.37 -29.11 25.22
C VAL A 407 -3.90 -29.17 23.77
N LEU A 408 -5.02 -28.48 23.51
CA LEU A 408 -5.65 -28.42 22.17
C LEU A 408 -4.68 -27.84 21.13
N LEU A 409 -4.09 -26.71 21.40
CA LEU A 409 -3.16 -26.03 20.50
C LEU A 409 -1.88 -26.84 20.30
N THR A 410 -1.35 -27.47 21.37
CA THR A 410 -0.19 -28.36 21.28
C THR A 410 -0.50 -29.58 20.40
N SER A 411 -1.68 -30.16 20.51
CA SER A 411 -2.14 -31.26 19.64
C SER A 411 -2.24 -30.80 18.17
N MET A 412 -2.77 -29.62 17.92
CA MET A 412 -2.91 -29.06 16.56
C MET A 412 -1.55 -28.75 15.92
N MET A 413 -0.50 -28.43 16.68
CA MET A 413 0.84 -28.21 16.15
C MET A 413 1.45 -29.46 15.47
N SER A 414 0.96 -30.66 15.76
CA SER A 414 1.37 -31.87 15.06
C SER A 414 0.93 -31.90 13.59
N SER A 415 -0.07 -31.09 13.23
CA SER A 415 -0.63 -30.99 11.87
C SER A 415 0.04 -29.88 11.05
N ASP A 416 -0.19 -29.87 9.73
CA ASP A 416 0.28 -28.81 8.82
C ASP A 416 -0.65 -27.59 8.88
N ILE A 417 -0.63 -26.89 10.02
CA ILE A 417 -1.43 -25.69 10.30
C ILE A 417 -0.55 -24.55 10.77
N LYS A 418 -1.05 -23.32 10.61
CA LYS A 418 -0.45 -22.12 11.15
C LYS A 418 -1.52 -21.28 11.84
N MET A 419 -1.23 -20.75 13.02
CA MET A 419 -2.23 -20.05 13.83
C MET A 419 -1.71 -18.70 14.32
N VAL A 420 -2.54 -17.70 14.26
CA VAL A 420 -2.34 -16.38 14.88
C VAL A 420 -3.39 -16.22 15.96
N ILE A 421 -2.99 -16.08 17.20
CA ILE A 421 -3.89 -16.10 18.34
C ILE A 421 -3.64 -14.86 19.18
N THR A 422 -4.70 -14.13 19.53
CA THR A 422 -4.60 -13.08 20.53
C THR A 422 -5.05 -13.58 21.89
N THR A 423 -4.39 -13.16 22.92
CA THR A 423 -4.75 -13.46 24.32
C THR A 423 -4.26 -12.39 25.28
N HIS A 424 -4.98 -12.16 26.34
CA HIS A 424 -4.48 -11.42 27.50
C HIS A 424 -4.22 -12.33 28.70
N HIS A 425 -4.38 -13.65 28.50
CA HIS A 425 -4.17 -14.65 29.53
C HIS A 425 -2.69 -15.07 29.64
N LYS A 426 -1.99 -14.52 30.62
CA LYS A 426 -0.55 -14.75 30.83
C LYS A 426 -0.19 -16.23 31.02
N ARG A 427 -1.04 -16.99 31.73
CA ARG A 427 -0.77 -18.41 32.00
C ARG A 427 -0.79 -19.24 30.72
N LEU A 428 -1.74 -19.02 29.80
CA LEU A 428 -1.75 -19.70 28.50
C LEU A 428 -0.48 -19.38 27.72
N ALA A 429 -0.09 -18.10 27.68
CA ALA A 429 1.15 -17.68 27.02
C ALA A 429 2.39 -18.37 27.64
N MET A 430 2.46 -18.50 28.97
CA MET A 430 3.55 -19.19 29.67
C MET A 430 3.60 -20.71 29.39
N LEU A 431 2.43 -21.37 29.34
CA LEU A 431 2.36 -22.80 29.02
C LEU A 431 2.85 -23.09 27.60
N LEU A 432 2.46 -22.25 26.63
CA LEU A 432 2.80 -22.40 25.23
C LEU A 432 4.23 -21.94 24.89
N ALA A 433 4.78 -20.96 25.62
CA ALA A 433 6.12 -20.42 25.40
C ALA A 433 7.25 -21.45 25.52
N LYS A 434 7.00 -22.58 26.18
CA LYS A 434 7.96 -23.71 26.31
C LYS A 434 8.20 -24.43 24.98
N ASN A 435 7.30 -24.30 24.03
CA ASN A 435 7.42 -24.94 22.73
C ASN A 435 8.11 -24.02 21.73
N SER A 436 9.16 -24.53 21.05
CA SER A 436 9.95 -23.76 20.07
C SER A 436 9.17 -23.37 18.81
N GLU A 437 8.05 -24.03 18.51
CA GLU A 437 7.15 -23.74 17.40
C GLU A 437 6.17 -22.59 17.71
N VAL A 438 6.19 -22.06 18.95
CA VAL A 438 5.35 -20.94 19.40
C VAL A 438 6.19 -19.68 19.48
N GLU A 439 5.77 -18.66 18.76
CA GLU A 439 6.36 -17.34 18.81
C GLU A 439 5.46 -16.38 19.60
N LEU A 440 6.08 -15.57 20.41
CA LEU A 440 5.39 -14.58 21.24
C LEU A 440 5.61 -13.18 20.64
N ILE A 441 4.57 -12.38 20.63
CA ILE A 441 4.63 -10.95 20.33
C ILE A 441 3.81 -10.20 21.37
N ALA A 442 4.37 -9.12 21.91
CA ALA A 442 3.70 -8.22 22.83
C ALA A 442 3.36 -6.89 22.17
N ALA A 443 2.12 -6.45 22.31
CA ALA A 443 1.71 -5.08 21.98
C ALA A 443 2.28 -4.12 23.02
N LEU A 444 3.01 -3.10 22.57
CA LEU A 444 3.64 -2.12 23.45
C LEU A 444 2.64 -1.03 23.88
N TYR A 445 2.83 -0.54 25.09
CA TYR A 445 2.04 0.53 25.67
C TYR A 445 2.94 1.64 26.19
N ASP A 446 2.56 2.88 25.92
CA ASP A 446 3.23 4.07 26.44
C ASP A 446 2.70 4.38 27.84
N GLU A 447 3.45 4.02 28.88
CA GLU A 447 3.07 4.24 30.27
C GLU A 447 3.01 5.73 30.63
N GLN A 448 3.85 6.58 30.00
CA GLN A 448 3.89 8.02 30.28
C GLN A 448 2.67 8.76 29.74
N ASN A 449 2.28 8.44 28.49
CA ASN A 449 1.15 9.08 27.83
C ASN A 449 -0.15 8.27 27.97
N SER A 450 -0.12 7.14 28.69
CA SER A 450 -1.26 6.24 28.92
C SER A 450 -2.00 5.84 27.63
N ARG A 451 -1.25 5.57 26.54
CA ARG A 451 -1.82 5.21 25.23
C ARG A 451 -1.06 4.06 24.57
N PRO A 452 -1.72 3.24 23.70
CA PRO A 452 -1.04 2.21 22.93
C PRO A 452 -0.06 2.84 21.95
N LYS A 453 1.10 2.20 21.77
CA LYS A 453 2.10 2.61 20.76
C LYS A 453 1.83 2.05 19.38
N TYR A 454 0.97 1.02 19.25
CA TYR A 454 0.75 0.21 18.05
C TYR A 454 2.04 -0.42 17.49
N GLU A 455 3.05 -0.56 18.35
CA GLU A 455 4.28 -1.26 18.07
C GLU A 455 4.26 -2.63 18.75
N PHE A 456 4.94 -3.59 18.14
CA PHE A 456 4.93 -4.99 18.57
C PHE A 456 6.35 -5.49 18.78
N LEU A 457 6.62 -6.09 19.93
CA LEU A 457 7.94 -6.61 20.28
C LEU A 457 7.90 -8.14 20.35
N LYS A 458 8.77 -8.79 19.58
CA LYS A 458 8.88 -10.25 19.50
C LYS A 458 9.63 -10.81 20.71
N GLY A 459 9.21 -11.97 21.21
CA GLY A 459 9.91 -12.72 22.24
C GLY A 459 9.54 -12.36 23.67
N ILE A 460 8.54 -11.51 23.89
CA ILE A 460 8.09 -11.12 25.24
C ILE A 460 6.59 -11.32 25.44
N ILE A 461 6.18 -11.45 26.71
CA ILE A 461 4.77 -11.45 27.12
C ILE A 461 4.39 -10.05 27.57
N GLY A 462 3.31 -9.49 26.98
CA GLY A 462 2.84 -8.15 27.30
C GLY A 462 2.23 -8.03 28.70
N LYS A 463 2.35 -6.85 29.30
CA LYS A 463 1.66 -6.50 30.56
C LYS A 463 0.18 -6.21 30.29
N SER A 464 -0.64 -6.37 31.34
CA SER A 464 -2.05 -5.94 31.34
C SER A 464 -2.14 -4.55 31.99
N TYR A 465 -2.88 -3.63 31.38
CA TYR A 465 -3.03 -2.24 31.84
C TYR A 465 -4.52 -1.89 32.04
N ALA A 466 -5.28 -2.77 32.69
CA ALA A 466 -6.71 -2.56 32.92
C ALA A 466 -7.00 -1.30 33.73
N PHE A 467 -6.21 -1.05 34.79
CA PHE A 467 -6.37 0.11 35.66
C PHE A 467 -6.02 1.43 34.96
N GLU A 468 -4.96 1.43 34.18
CA GLU A 468 -4.53 2.57 33.36
C GLU A 468 -5.57 2.88 32.27
N THR A 469 -6.13 1.83 31.66
CA THR A 469 -7.21 1.95 30.67
C THR A 469 -8.47 2.55 31.31
N ALA A 470 -8.87 2.07 32.50
CA ALA A 470 -10.01 2.61 33.24
C ALA A 470 -9.83 4.10 33.55
N SER A 471 -8.63 4.50 34.01
CA SER A 471 -8.29 5.91 34.23
C SER A 471 -8.43 6.76 32.98
N ARG A 472 -7.96 6.26 31.85
CA ARG A 472 -8.04 6.93 30.53
C ARG A 472 -9.46 7.19 30.09
N TYR A 473 -10.37 6.24 30.32
CA TYR A 473 -11.79 6.38 29.95
C TYR A 473 -12.63 7.08 31.01
N GLY A 474 -11.99 7.78 31.97
CA GLY A 474 -12.64 8.70 32.89
C GLY A 474 -13.14 8.08 34.17
N ILE A 475 -12.74 6.85 34.54
CA ILE A 475 -13.01 6.29 35.83
C ILE A 475 -12.21 7.08 36.89
N PRO A 476 -12.86 7.61 37.97
CA PRO A 476 -12.19 8.41 38.98
C PRO A 476 -10.99 7.70 39.61
N ALA A 477 -9.89 8.43 39.80
CA ALA A 477 -8.62 7.89 40.35
C ALA A 477 -8.76 7.19 41.69
N ASN A 478 -9.67 7.65 42.56
CA ASN A 478 -9.95 7.02 43.86
C ASN A 478 -10.55 5.62 43.69
N LEU A 479 -11.45 5.42 42.71
CA LEU A 479 -12.02 4.09 42.45
C LEU A 479 -10.99 3.15 41.84
N VAL A 480 -10.13 3.66 40.91
CA VAL A 480 -9.04 2.89 40.34
C VAL A 480 -8.03 2.48 41.43
N ALA A 481 -7.69 3.40 42.35
CA ALA A 481 -6.81 3.09 43.49
C ALA A 481 -7.42 2.03 44.42
N SER A 482 -8.72 2.15 44.72
CA SER A 482 -9.43 1.14 45.53
C SER A 482 -9.47 -0.22 44.86
N ALA A 483 -9.66 -0.25 43.50
CA ALA A 483 -9.65 -1.48 42.73
C ALA A 483 -8.23 -2.12 42.69
N LYS A 484 -7.15 -1.33 42.58
CA LYS A 484 -5.77 -1.82 42.70
C LYS A 484 -5.53 -2.46 44.06
N SER A 485 -5.94 -1.81 45.15
CA SER A 485 -5.82 -2.35 46.52
C SER A 485 -6.65 -3.64 46.67
N ALA A 486 -7.84 -3.73 46.09
CA ALA A 486 -8.67 -4.92 46.16
C ALA A 486 -8.11 -6.09 45.33
N TYR A 487 -7.36 -5.80 44.24
CA TYR A 487 -6.70 -6.82 43.45
C TYR A 487 -5.54 -7.51 44.18
N GLY A 488 -4.93 -6.80 45.12
CA GLY A 488 -3.90 -7.28 46.06
C GLY A 488 -2.49 -7.19 45.47
N ASP A 489 -1.63 -6.46 46.18
CA ASP A 489 -0.23 -6.21 45.78
C ASP A 489 0.58 -7.51 45.62
N ASP A 490 0.27 -8.56 46.38
CA ASP A 490 0.97 -9.84 46.32
C ASP A 490 0.72 -10.61 45.01
N LYS A 491 -0.51 -10.59 44.45
CA LYS A 491 -0.80 -11.21 43.15
C LYS A 491 -0.20 -10.43 42.00
N GLU A 492 -0.17 -9.11 42.11
CA GLU A 492 0.43 -8.25 41.08
C GLU A 492 1.96 -8.43 41.08
N ASN A 493 2.59 -8.44 42.23
CA ASN A 493 4.03 -8.68 42.39
C ASN A 493 4.45 -10.08 41.91
N LEU A 494 3.72 -11.12 42.22
CA LEU A 494 4.02 -12.48 41.78
C LEU A 494 3.89 -12.61 40.25
N ASN A 495 2.81 -12.10 39.66
CA ASN A 495 2.62 -12.09 38.20
C ASN A 495 3.67 -11.24 37.46
N GLU A 496 4.09 -10.14 38.08
CA GLU A 496 5.16 -9.29 37.56
C GLU A 496 6.53 -9.98 37.65
N MET A 497 6.84 -10.65 38.72
CA MET A 497 8.07 -11.43 38.91
C MET A 497 8.14 -12.59 37.92
N ILE A 498 7.06 -13.34 37.73
CA ILE A 498 6.97 -14.42 36.74
C ILE A 498 7.15 -13.88 35.31
N SER A 499 6.50 -12.77 34.98
CA SER A 499 6.63 -12.12 33.67
C SER A 499 8.07 -11.61 33.43
N LYS A 500 8.70 -11.02 34.44
CA LYS A 500 10.11 -10.58 34.39
C LYS A 500 11.06 -11.75 34.22
N ALA A 501 10.86 -12.85 34.94
CA ALA A 501 11.70 -14.05 34.81
C ALA A 501 11.61 -14.68 33.43
N LEU A 502 10.39 -14.78 32.88
CA LEU A 502 10.17 -15.31 31.50
C LEU A 502 10.73 -14.38 30.42
N ASN A 503 10.53 -13.08 30.56
CA ASN A 503 11.10 -12.11 29.62
C ASN A 503 12.63 -12.15 29.64
N LEU A 504 13.24 -12.31 30.82
CA LEU A 504 14.69 -12.44 30.98
C LEU A 504 15.20 -13.74 30.35
N GLU A 505 14.48 -14.86 30.51
CA GLU A 505 14.81 -16.14 29.89
C GLU A 505 14.75 -16.07 28.37
N LEU A 506 13.70 -15.45 27.83
CA LEU A 506 13.55 -15.22 26.39
C LEU A 506 14.62 -14.26 25.83
N GLU A 507 14.94 -13.19 26.55
CA GLU A 507 16.02 -12.27 26.17
C GLU A 507 17.38 -12.97 26.17
N LEU A 508 17.64 -13.80 27.17
CA LEU A 508 18.85 -14.65 27.23
C LEU A 508 18.92 -15.59 26.04
N LYS A 509 17.82 -16.25 25.67
CA LYS A 509 17.73 -17.18 24.53
C LYS A 509 17.99 -16.46 23.21
N LEU A 510 17.45 -15.25 23.03
CA LEU A 510 17.72 -14.43 21.86
C LEU A 510 19.18 -13.95 21.79
N LYS A 511 19.77 -13.56 22.93
CA LYS A 511 21.18 -13.20 23.03
C LYS A 511 22.09 -14.39 22.74
N LEU A 512 21.79 -15.59 23.27
CA LEU A 512 22.53 -16.81 22.96
C LEU A 512 22.53 -17.09 21.46
N LYS A 513 21.36 -17.05 20.80
CA LYS A 513 21.27 -17.23 19.35
C LYS A 513 22.08 -16.19 18.56
N SER A 514 22.06 -14.94 19.00
CA SER A 514 22.86 -13.88 18.36
C SER A 514 24.36 -14.04 18.58
N VAL A 515 24.76 -14.67 19.69
CA VAL A 515 26.17 -15.02 19.98
C VAL A 515 26.61 -16.18 19.07
N GLU A 516 25.79 -17.24 18.95
CA GLU A 516 26.06 -18.36 18.04
C GLU A 516 26.24 -17.90 16.58
N GLU A 517 25.36 -17.01 16.10
CA GLU A 517 25.47 -16.42 14.76
C GLU A 517 26.77 -15.57 14.57
N LYS A 518 27.21 -14.89 15.63
CA LYS A 518 28.46 -14.14 15.62
C LYS A 518 29.67 -15.04 15.69
N GLU A 519 29.62 -16.13 16.43
CA GLU A 519 30.68 -17.13 16.50
C GLU A 519 30.89 -17.80 15.14
N LEU A 520 29.80 -18.20 14.45
CA LEU A 520 29.88 -18.75 13.09
C LEU A 520 30.54 -17.77 12.10
N LYS A 521 30.16 -16.49 12.15
CA LYS A 521 30.79 -15.47 11.30
C LYS A 521 32.26 -15.21 11.65
N LEU A 522 32.60 -15.31 12.93
CA LEU A 522 33.98 -15.16 13.39
C LEU A 522 34.84 -16.33 12.89
N ASP A 523 34.33 -17.55 12.94
CA ASP A 523 35.03 -18.75 12.45
C ASP A 523 35.25 -18.69 10.92
N GLU A 524 34.27 -18.21 10.14
CA GLU A 524 34.45 -17.94 8.70
C GLU A 524 35.56 -16.91 8.46
N LEU A 525 35.54 -15.78 9.17
CA LEU A 525 36.55 -14.75 9.05
C LEU A 525 37.95 -15.23 9.45
N LEU A 526 38.05 -16.05 10.49
CA LEU A 526 39.32 -16.67 10.89
C LEU A 526 39.85 -17.62 9.85
N LYS A 527 38.98 -18.38 9.18
CA LYS A 527 39.35 -19.25 8.07
C LYS A 527 39.89 -18.45 6.88
N ASP A 528 39.18 -17.42 6.47
CA ASP A 528 39.60 -16.53 5.39
C ASP A 528 40.96 -15.84 5.69
N LEU A 529 41.17 -15.43 6.94
CA LEU A 529 42.38 -14.79 7.38
C LEU A 529 43.57 -15.75 7.38
N LYS A 530 43.36 -17.03 7.75
CA LYS A 530 44.37 -18.09 7.65
C LYS A 530 44.75 -18.35 6.19
N GLU A 531 43.77 -18.43 5.30
CA GLU A 531 44.01 -18.66 3.86
C GLU A 531 44.74 -17.44 3.23
N ALA A 532 44.35 -16.22 3.59
CA ALA A 532 45.03 -15.02 3.15
C ALA A 532 46.48 -14.96 3.64
N LYS A 533 46.75 -15.38 4.89
CA LYS A 533 48.10 -15.49 5.44
C LYS A 533 48.96 -16.50 4.67
N ILE A 534 48.42 -17.67 4.39
CA ILE A 534 49.11 -18.71 3.60
C ILE A 534 49.48 -18.18 2.22
N ARG A 535 48.53 -17.51 1.52
CA ARG A 535 48.80 -16.89 0.20
C ARG A 535 49.84 -15.79 0.28
N ALA A 536 49.85 -14.97 1.33
CA ALA A 536 50.84 -13.94 1.56
C ALA A 536 52.26 -14.53 1.80
N ASP A 537 52.35 -15.60 2.61
CA ASP A 537 53.61 -16.30 2.86
C ASP A 537 54.14 -16.98 1.60
N GLU A 538 53.29 -17.59 0.76
CA GLU A 538 53.68 -18.15 -0.54
C GLU A 538 54.19 -17.08 -1.51
N THR A 539 53.52 -15.93 -1.61
CA THR A 539 53.95 -14.83 -2.45
C THR A 539 55.30 -14.25 -1.97
N LEU A 540 55.47 -14.14 -0.66
CA LEU A 540 56.73 -13.67 -0.08
C LEU A 540 57.89 -14.64 -0.39
N ARG A 541 57.68 -15.97 -0.24
CA ARG A 541 58.66 -16.99 -0.57
C ARG A 541 59.05 -16.98 -2.06
N ALA A 542 58.03 -16.88 -2.93
CA ALA A 542 58.27 -16.76 -4.37
C ALA A 542 59.07 -15.50 -4.72
N ARG A 543 58.80 -14.39 -4.04
CA ARG A 543 59.54 -13.13 -4.24
C ARG A 543 60.98 -13.22 -3.76
N LEU A 544 61.22 -13.84 -2.59
CA LEU A 544 62.55 -14.08 -2.06
C LEU A 544 63.38 -14.97 -3.01
N SER A 545 62.82 -16.07 -3.48
CA SER A 545 63.46 -17.00 -4.45
C SER A 545 63.81 -16.27 -5.77
N SER A 546 62.92 -15.42 -6.27
CA SER A 546 63.16 -14.59 -7.44
C SER A 546 64.35 -13.63 -7.22
N LEU A 547 64.38 -12.95 -6.07
CA LEU A 547 65.44 -12.01 -5.70
C LEU A 547 66.81 -12.73 -5.54
N GLU A 548 66.83 -13.92 -4.92
CA GLU A 548 68.04 -14.76 -4.82
C GLU A 548 68.56 -15.15 -6.22
N THR A 549 67.67 -15.53 -7.13
CA THR A 549 68.01 -15.88 -8.50
C THR A 549 68.62 -14.70 -9.27
N GLU A 550 67.99 -13.51 -9.13
CA GLU A 550 68.52 -12.28 -9.75
C GLU A 550 69.90 -11.87 -9.15
N PHE A 551 70.04 -12.06 -7.84
CA PHE A 551 71.31 -11.76 -7.17
C PHE A 551 72.43 -12.72 -7.61
N TYR A 552 72.12 -14.01 -7.73
CA TYR A 552 73.09 -14.99 -8.27
C TYR A 552 73.49 -14.67 -9.72
N LYS A 553 72.56 -14.23 -10.57
CA LYS A 553 72.81 -13.78 -11.94
C LYS A 553 73.76 -12.61 -11.94
N ALA A 554 73.56 -11.61 -11.08
CA ALA A 554 74.46 -10.46 -10.95
C ALA A 554 75.84 -10.85 -10.51
N ILE A 555 75.97 -11.74 -9.51
CA ILE A 555 77.29 -12.29 -9.04
C ILE A 555 78.00 -13.04 -10.15
N ASN A 556 77.35 -13.87 -10.88
CA ASN A 556 77.93 -14.68 -11.95
C ASN A 556 78.39 -13.79 -13.11
N GLU A 557 77.70 -12.74 -13.45
CA GLU A 557 78.07 -11.78 -14.46
C GLU A 557 79.25 -10.93 -14.02
N ALA A 558 79.30 -10.56 -12.73
CA ALA A 558 80.49 -9.92 -12.15
C ALA A 558 81.71 -10.82 -12.15
N LYS A 559 81.58 -12.13 -11.77
CA LYS A 559 82.70 -13.10 -11.82
C LYS A 559 83.17 -13.33 -13.24
N ARG A 560 82.27 -13.38 -14.23
CA ARG A 560 82.56 -13.48 -15.63
C ARG A 560 83.43 -12.29 -16.09
N GLY A 561 83.08 -11.02 -15.68
CA GLY A 561 83.81 -9.83 -15.96
C GLY A 561 85.25 -9.82 -15.42
N ILE A 562 85.51 -10.48 -14.28
CA ILE A 562 86.84 -10.55 -13.69
C ILE A 562 87.74 -11.44 -14.53
N ASN A 563 87.25 -12.51 -15.14
CA ASN A 563 88.01 -13.50 -15.89
C ASN A 563 88.25 -13.15 -17.38
N LEU A 564 87.67 -12.08 -17.90
CA LEU A 564 87.89 -11.61 -19.27
C LEU A 564 89.20 -10.86 -19.42
N LYS A 565 89.90 -11.11 -20.52
CA LYS A 565 91.25 -10.48 -20.81
C LYS A 565 91.09 -9.11 -21.47
N ASP A 566 90.00 -8.83 -22.17
CA ASP A 566 89.74 -7.57 -22.84
C ASP A 566 89.05 -6.53 -21.91
N THR A 567 89.66 -5.33 -21.83
CA THR A 567 89.22 -4.25 -20.97
C THR A 567 87.85 -3.70 -21.30
N LYS A 568 87.38 -3.73 -22.57
CA LYS A 568 86.09 -3.25 -22.99
C LYS A 568 84.95 -4.24 -22.64
N GLU A 569 85.25 -5.52 -22.79
CA GLU A 569 84.27 -6.59 -22.43
C GLU A 569 84.14 -6.73 -20.90
N LYS A 570 85.25 -6.53 -20.16
CA LYS A 570 85.24 -6.49 -18.72
C LYS A 570 84.36 -5.34 -18.16
N GLN A 571 84.41 -4.19 -18.76
CA GLN A 571 83.64 -3.03 -18.38
C GLN A 571 82.11 -3.28 -18.70
N ARG A 572 81.82 -3.92 -19.85
CA ARG A 572 80.46 -4.26 -20.21
C ARG A 572 79.77 -5.27 -19.23
N SER A 573 80.53 -6.30 -18.83
CA SER A 573 80.04 -7.34 -17.88
C SER A 573 79.82 -6.73 -16.49
N LEU A 574 80.71 -5.84 -16.01
CA LEU A 574 80.55 -5.10 -14.77
C LEU A 574 79.30 -4.14 -14.81
N ASN A 575 79.11 -3.47 -15.94
CA ASN A 575 77.95 -2.59 -16.12
C ASN A 575 76.64 -3.38 -16.16
N ASN A 576 76.61 -4.58 -16.76
CA ASN A 576 75.48 -5.46 -16.76
C ASN A 576 75.15 -5.97 -15.33
N ALA A 577 76.17 -6.41 -14.56
CA ALA A 577 75.98 -6.77 -13.18
C ALA A 577 75.44 -5.60 -12.33
N ASN A 578 75.96 -4.41 -12.52
CA ASN A 578 75.41 -3.23 -11.82
C ASN A 578 74.04 -2.85 -12.27
N SER A 579 73.65 -3.07 -13.52
CA SER A 579 72.25 -2.84 -13.98
C SER A 579 71.25 -3.80 -13.34
N ILE A 580 71.63 -5.07 -13.17
CA ILE A 580 70.85 -6.08 -12.48
C ILE A 580 70.65 -5.72 -11.00
N VAL A 581 71.75 -5.32 -10.32
CA VAL A 581 71.65 -4.88 -8.90
C VAL A 581 70.83 -3.60 -8.76
N LYS A 582 70.89 -2.67 -9.69
CA LYS A 582 70.01 -1.47 -9.68
C LYS A 582 68.57 -1.78 -9.96
N SER A 583 68.24 -2.84 -10.73
CA SER A 583 66.86 -3.29 -10.93
C SER A 583 66.26 -3.94 -9.65
N ILE A 584 67.11 -4.62 -8.86
CA ILE A 584 66.74 -5.20 -7.56
C ILE A 584 66.50 -4.11 -6.50
N GLN A 585 67.29 -3.01 -6.54
CA GLN A 585 67.22 -1.92 -5.55
C GLN A 585 66.10 -0.89 -5.79
N LYS A 586 65.33 -0.97 -6.87
CA LYS A 586 64.13 -0.13 -7.01
C LYS A 586 63.01 -0.70 -6.18
N PRO A 587 62.60 -0.08 -5.06
CA PRO A 587 61.36 -0.45 -4.39
C PRO A 587 60.22 -0.04 -5.32
N THR A 588 59.50 -1.02 -5.84
CA THR A 588 58.22 -0.77 -6.46
C THR A 588 57.23 -0.49 -5.33
N VAL A 589 57.27 0.71 -4.79
CA VAL A 589 56.16 1.22 -4.02
C VAL A 589 55.07 1.56 -5.04
N LEU A 590 54.21 0.63 -5.29
CA LEU A 590 52.89 0.92 -5.84
C LEU A 590 52.12 1.66 -4.75
N SER A 591 52.37 2.94 -4.57
CA SER A 591 51.42 3.83 -3.92
C SER A 591 50.41 4.19 -5.00
N GLU A 592 49.25 3.56 -4.96
CA GLU A 592 48.08 4.15 -5.58
C GLU A 592 47.94 5.60 -5.09
N PRO A 593 47.63 6.56 -5.96
CA PRO A 593 47.41 7.94 -5.54
C PRO A 593 46.19 7.93 -4.60
N ILE A 594 46.44 8.14 -3.31
CA ILE A 594 45.40 8.28 -2.31
C ILE A 594 44.76 9.64 -2.57
N GLU A 595 43.55 9.63 -3.14
CA GLU A 595 42.71 10.83 -3.24
C GLU A 595 42.20 11.21 -1.85
N LEU A 596 42.83 12.17 -1.23
CA LEU A 596 42.36 12.78 0.01
C LEU A 596 41.24 13.78 -0.32
N LYS A 597 40.21 13.78 0.49
CA LYS A 597 39.07 14.73 0.41
C LYS A 597 39.04 15.65 1.62
N VAL A 598 38.51 16.83 1.46
CA VAL A 598 38.22 17.73 2.58
C VAL A 598 37.30 17.02 3.56
N GLY A 599 37.67 16.98 4.83
CA GLY A 599 37.01 16.22 5.88
C GLY A 599 37.65 14.88 6.26
N ASP A 600 38.63 14.40 5.48
CA ASP A 600 39.37 13.17 5.80
C ASP A 600 40.28 13.35 6.99
N ARG A 601 40.35 12.34 7.85
CA ARG A 601 41.28 12.32 8.96
C ARG A 601 42.62 11.77 8.51
N VAL A 602 43.63 12.55 8.76
CA VAL A 602 45.00 12.27 8.34
C VAL A 602 45.98 12.36 9.54
N LYS A 603 47.08 11.66 9.40
CA LYS A 603 48.19 11.72 10.35
C LYS A 603 49.41 12.26 9.63
N TYR A 604 50.03 13.25 10.22
CA TYR A 604 51.35 13.79 9.85
C TYR A 604 52.30 13.59 11.01
N ASP A 605 53.27 12.70 10.88
CA ASP A 605 54.19 12.24 11.94
C ASP A 605 53.42 11.81 13.23
N LYS A 606 53.52 12.56 14.31
CA LYS A 606 52.79 12.29 15.58
C LYS A 606 51.46 13.05 15.70
N ILE A 607 51.18 13.95 14.75
CA ILE A 607 50.00 14.83 14.80
C ILE A 607 48.86 14.19 14.00
N LYS A 608 47.67 14.15 14.58
CA LYS A 608 46.46 13.73 13.91
C LYS A 608 45.56 14.95 13.68
N GLY A 609 44.94 15.07 12.50
CA GLY A 609 44.09 16.20 12.18
C GLY A 609 43.06 15.85 11.09
N VAL A 610 42.17 16.79 10.83
CA VAL A 610 41.14 16.69 9.78
C VAL A 610 41.51 17.64 8.66
N VAL A 611 41.41 17.21 7.40
CA VAL A 611 41.72 18.05 6.23
C VAL A 611 40.66 19.13 6.08
N LEU A 612 41.04 20.41 6.22
CA LEU A 612 40.14 21.55 6.03
C LEU A 612 40.14 22.04 4.57
N SER A 613 41.28 22.02 3.90
CA SER A 613 41.36 22.40 2.49
C SER A 613 42.51 21.69 1.80
N LEU A 614 42.38 21.47 0.50
CA LEU A 614 43.40 20.84 -0.36
C LEU A 614 43.82 21.83 -1.45
N SER A 615 45.11 21.93 -1.67
CA SER A 615 45.73 22.66 -2.79
C SER A 615 46.54 21.69 -3.64
N LYS A 616 47.09 22.10 -4.79
CA LYS A 616 47.77 21.17 -5.71
C LYS A 616 48.88 20.32 -5.06
N ASN A 617 49.58 20.81 -4.06
CA ASN A 617 50.70 20.10 -3.41
C ASN A 617 50.61 20.06 -1.88
N ASP A 618 49.72 20.86 -1.25
CA ASP A 618 49.60 21.02 0.19
C ASP A 618 48.18 20.86 0.66
N ALA A 619 48.00 20.38 1.88
CA ALA A 619 46.70 20.33 2.59
C ALA A 619 46.83 21.16 3.88
N ILE A 620 45.75 21.83 4.26
CA ILE A 620 45.58 22.43 5.58
C ILE A 620 44.80 21.44 6.45
N ILE A 621 45.44 21.03 7.54
CA ILE A 621 44.83 20.12 8.52
C ILE A 621 44.55 20.86 9.82
N ASP A 622 43.38 20.66 10.41
CA ASP A 622 43.05 21.10 11.77
C ASP A 622 43.46 20.03 12.76
N SER A 623 44.31 20.38 13.68
CA SER A 623 44.66 19.55 14.82
C SER A 623 44.37 20.31 16.11
N ASN A 624 43.22 19.98 16.75
CA ASN A 624 42.79 20.59 18.02
C ASN A 624 42.69 22.13 17.98
N GLY A 625 42.14 22.68 16.89
CA GLY A 625 41.97 24.15 16.72
C GLY A 625 43.20 24.87 16.17
N VAL A 626 44.26 24.16 15.81
CA VAL A 626 45.48 24.74 15.16
C VAL A 626 45.55 24.27 13.71
N ASN A 627 45.50 25.20 12.78
CA ASN A 627 45.59 24.93 11.35
C ASN A 627 47.08 24.77 10.92
N LEU A 628 47.44 23.60 10.43
CA LEU A 628 48.76 23.26 9.96
C LEU A 628 48.73 23.04 8.44
N ARG A 629 49.65 23.67 7.73
CA ARG A 629 49.86 23.45 6.30
C ARG A 629 50.94 22.37 6.09
N VAL A 630 50.57 21.26 5.42
CA VAL A 630 51.42 20.08 5.27
C VAL A 630 51.36 19.58 3.82
N PRO A 631 52.48 19.16 3.23
CA PRO A 631 52.51 18.55 1.90
C PRO A 631 51.63 17.26 1.87
N ILE A 632 50.79 17.10 0.83
CA ILE A 632 49.89 15.96 0.66
C ILE A 632 50.65 14.62 0.66
N SER A 633 51.87 14.61 0.11
CA SER A 633 52.73 13.42 0.04
C SER A 633 53.16 12.85 1.40
N LEU A 634 53.05 13.62 2.46
CA LEU A 634 53.45 13.22 3.82
C LEU A 634 52.26 12.87 4.70
N LEU A 635 51.05 12.98 4.20
CA LEU A 635 49.80 12.65 4.91
C LEU A 635 49.43 11.18 4.75
N LYS A 636 49.10 10.52 5.86
CA LYS A 636 48.64 9.15 5.88
C LYS A 636 47.16 9.13 6.37
N PRO A 637 46.24 8.54 5.63
CA PRO A 637 44.86 8.39 6.11
C PRO A 637 44.81 7.47 7.33
N THR A 638 43.99 7.80 8.32
CA THR A 638 43.81 6.99 9.52
C THR A 638 42.40 6.38 9.53
N ASN A 639 42.30 5.04 9.41
CA ASN A 639 41.08 4.26 9.54
C ASN A 639 40.75 4.02 11.03
N GLN A 640 40.39 5.06 11.77
CA GLN A 640 39.69 4.88 13.04
C GLN A 640 38.30 5.48 12.91
N SER A 641 37.27 4.60 13.02
CA SER A 641 35.88 5.00 13.12
C SER A 641 35.70 6.11 14.17
N PRO A 642 34.89 7.12 13.91
CA PRO A 642 34.67 8.18 14.88
C PRO A 642 33.96 7.59 16.10
N LEU A 643 34.51 7.81 17.28
CA LEU A 643 33.75 7.79 18.51
C LEU A 643 32.60 8.79 18.36
N ASN A 644 31.42 8.23 18.50
CA ASN A 644 30.13 8.87 18.53
C ASN A 644 30.17 10.20 19.28
N ASN A 645 29.98 11.31 18.57
CA ASN A 645 29.37 12.49 19.16
C ASN A 645 28.58 13.23 18.08
N GLN A 646 27.30 13.26 18.33
CA GLN A 646 26.28 14.09 17.72
C GLN A 646 26.00 13.79 16.23
N LYS A 647 24.95 12.98 16.04
CA LYS A 647 24.12 13.05 14.85
C LYS A 647 23.66 14.50 14.67
N SER A 648 24.31 15.23 13.81
CA SER A 648 23.63 16.35 13.16
C SER A 648 22.62 15.72 12.21
N ILE A 649 21.38 15.68 12.65
CA ILE A 649 20.23 15.46 11.78
C ILE A 649 20.22 16.66 10.85
N ASN A 650 20.56 16.49 9.59
CA ASN A 650 20.23 17.44 8.55
C ASN A 650 18.72 17.39 8.33
N ILE A 651 17.99 18.07 9.20
CA ILE A 651 16.61 18.43 8.95
C ILE A 651 16.70 19.57 7.93
N SER A 652 16.28 19.30 6.71
CA SER A 652 15.97 20.36 5.76
C SER A 652 14.69 21.05 6.26
N LEU A 653 14.83 22.03 7.13
CA LEU A 653 13.75 22.89 7.56
C LEU A 653 13.39 23.79 6.38
N SER A 654 12.26 23.52 5.75
CA SER A 654 11.63 24.50 4.89
C SER A 654 11.24 25.68 5.78
N ARG A 655 11.81 26.87 5.54
CA ARG A 655 11.43 28.09 6.24
C ARG A 655 9.93 28.32 6.02
N PRO A 656 9.16 28.55 7.09
CA PRO A 656 7.75 28.89 6.92
C PRO A 656 7.64 30.21 6.15
N ASN A 657 6.80 30.22 5.12
CA ASN A 657 6.58 31.38 4.22
C ASN A 657 5.95 32.62 4.91
N SER A 658 5.73 32.58 6.23
CA SER A 658 5.05 33.63 6.98
C SER A 658 5.46 33.69 8.46
N ALA A 659 6.76 33.62 8.77
CA ALA A 659 7.20 33.88 10.15
C ALA A 659 7.09 35.37 10.48
N SER A 660 6.37 35.70 11.55
CA SER A 660 6.19 37.06 12.06
C SER A 660 7.02 37.30 13.32
N VAL A 661 7.53 38.50 13.50
CA VAL A 661 8.25 38.90 14.73
C VAL A 661 7.29 39.22 15.86
N MET A 662 5.98 39.29 15.59
CA MET A 662 4.94 39.69 16.54
C MET A 662 3.69 38.81 16.39
N ILE A 663 3.13 38.41 17.54
CA ILE A 663 1.82 37.77 17.63
C ILE A 663 0.85 38.60 18.47
N ASP A 664 -0.42 38.66 18.04
CA ASP A 664 -1.50 39.28 18.79
C ASP A 664 -2.48 38.21 19.29
N LEU A 665 -2.65 38.17 20.62
CA LEU A 665 -3.48 37.18 21.32
C LEU A 665 -4.75 37.84 21.94
N HIS A 666 -5.06 39.10 21.62
CA HIS A 666 -6.22 39.81 22.16
C HIS A 666 -7.52 39.04 21.82
N GLY A 667 -8.39 38.94 22.82
CA GLY A 667 -9.73 38.35 22.66
C GLY A 667 -9.77 36.84 22.59
N LEU A 668 -8.61 36.14 22.65
CA LEU A 668 -8.57 34.68 22.71
C LEU A 668 -8.79 34.13 24.13
N ARG A 669 -9.34 32.95 24.23
CA ARG A 669 -9.38 32.18 25.48
C ARG A 669 -7.97 31.71 25.84
N SER A 670 -7.71 31.53 27.15
CA SER A 670 -6.36 31.19 27.65
C SER A 670 -5.77 29.95 26.96
N ASP A 671 -6.56 28.90 26.75
CA ASP A 671 -6.10 27.64 26.16
C ASP A 671 -5.75 27.81 24.67
N GLU A 672 -6.59 28.49 23.90
CA GLU A 672 -6.37 28.82 22.48
C GLU A 672 -5.15 29.75 22.29
N ALA A 673 -4.96 30.67 23.25
CA ALA A 673 -3.85 31.61 23.21
C ALA A 673 -2.50 30.90 23.45
N ILE A 674 -2.45 29.93 24.37
CA ILE A 674 -1.25 29.15 24.66
C ILE A 674 -0.88 28.26 23.49
N GLU A 675 -1.84 27.58 22.85
CA GLU A 675 -1.59 26.75 21.68
C GLU A 675 -1.01 27.57 20.49
N LYS A 676 -1.60 28.72 20.22
CA LYS A 676 -1.07 29.65 19.20
C LYS A 676 0.30 30.21 19.55
N LEU A 677 0.55 30.46 20.82
CA LEU A 677 1.82 30.99 21.31
C LEU A 677 2.94 29.95 21.18
N ASP A 678 2.68 28.70 21.53
CA ASP A 678 3.63 27.60 21.39
C ASP A 678 4.08 27.39 19.93
N LYS A 679 3.09 27.39 19.04
CA LYS A 679 3.37 27.33 17.60
C LYS A 679 4.17 28.54 17.12
N PHE A 680 3.81 29.73 17.54
CA PHE A 680 4.50 30.97 17.16
C PHE A 680 5.97 30.99 17.61
N ILE A 681 6.23 30.56 18.86
CA ILE A 681 7.62 30.46 19.39
C ILE A 681 8.41 29.42 18.57
N SER A 682 7.81 28.28 18.23
CA SER A 682 8.43 27.26 17.41
C SER A 682 8.76 27.77 16.01
N ASP A 683 7.83 28.48 15.35
CA ASP A 683 8.02 29.08 14.03
C ASP A 683 9.08 30.20 14.06
N ALA A 684 9.11 31.00 15.13
CA ALA A 684 10.11 32.07 15.33
C ALA A 684 11.53 31.52 15.51
N LEU A 685 11.69 30.43 16.25
CA LEU A 685 12.97 29.72 16.41
C LEU A 685 13.46 29.12 15.09
N ILE A 686 12.56 28.50 14.30
CA ILE A 686 12.90 27.95 12.97
C ILE A 686 13.30 29.09 12.01
N ALA A 687 12.67 30.25 12.12
CA ALA A 687 13.01 31.43 11.32
C ALA A 687 14.30 32.14 11.76
N GLY A 688 14.83 31.80 12.96
CA GLY A 688 16.06 32.35 13.50
C GLY A 688 15.89 33.72 14.13
N PHE A 689 14.72 34.05 14.72
CA PHE A 689 14.50 35.28 15.47
C PHE A 689 15.06 35.14 16.89
N ASP A 690 15.87 36.07 17.32
CA ASP A 690 16.44 36.12 18.68
C ASP A 690 15.46 36.77 19.70
N GLU A 691 14.53 37.59 19.24
CA GLU A 691 13.57 38.34 20.08
C GLU A 691 12.21 38.49 19.36
N VAL A 692 11.12 38.27 20.09
CA VAL A 692 9.74 38.36 19.56
C VAL A 692 8.83 39.11 20.50
N LEU A 693 7.78 39.77 19.96
CA LEU A 693 6.81 40.53 20.70
C LEU A 693 5.45 39.80 20.77
N ILE A 694 4.93 39.62 21.98
CA ILE A 694 3.64 38.97 22.23
C ILE A 694 2.69 40.03 22.82
N LYS A 695 1.56 40.28 22.14
CA LYS A 695 0.50 41.19 22.63
C LYS A 695 -0.65 40.36 23.17
N HIS A 696 -1.00 40.54 24.45
CA HIS A 696 -2.09 39.82 25.11
C HIS A 696 -3.15 40.73 25.74
N GLY A 697 -2.90 42.04 25.75
CA GLY A 697 -3.78 43.01 26.37
C GLY A 697 -3.79 42.99 27.92
N ILE A 698 -4.38 43.97 28.51
CA ILE A 698 -4.45 44.13 29.99
C ILE A 698 -5.69 43.42 30.55
N GLY A 699 -6.87 43.56 29.93
CA GLY A 699 -8.14 42.89 30.23
C GLY A 699 -8.36 42.54 31.73
N THR A 700 -8.92 41.34 32.00
CA THR A 700 -9.12 40.81 33.37
C THR A 700 -7.85 40.24 34.01
N GLY A 701 -6.72 40.28 33.31
CA GLY A 701 -5.45 39.71 33.77
C GLY A 701 -5.29 38.20 33.58
N LYS A 702 -6.35 37.43 33.30
CA LYS A 702 -6.31 35.98 33.17
C LYS A 702 -5.41 35.53 32.03
N LEU A 703 -5.53 36.16 30.86
CA LEU A 703 -4.70 35.83 29.69
C LEU A 703 -3.24 36.25 29.92
N ALA A 704 -3.00 37.43 30.54
CA ALA A 704 -1.66 37.87 30.88
C ALA A 704 -0.95 36.92 31.86
N TYR A 705 -1.70 36.37 32.82
CA TYR A 705 -1.19 35.39 33.76
C TYR A 705 -0.85 34.04 33.06
N ALA A 706 -1.74 33.53 32.21
CA ALA A 706 -1.51 32.30 31.47
C ALA A 706 -0.28 32.40 30.53
N VAL A 707 -0.15 33.49 29.79
CA VAL A 707 1.01 33.78 28.94
C VAL A 707 2.30 33.85 29.77
N LYS A 708 2.26 34.53 30.93
CA LYS A 708 3.44 34.62 31.83
C LYS A 708 3.88 33.26 32.37
N GLU A 709 2.96 32.41 32.81
CA GLU A 709 3.27 31.07 33.35
C GLU A 709 3.79 30.15 32.22
N PHE A 710 3.19 30.21 31.03
CA PHE A 710 3.67 29.48 29.88
C PHE A 710 5.11 29.88 29.50
N LEU A 711 5.41 31.18 29.41
CA LEU A 711 6.76 31.64 29.06
C LEU A 711 7.82 31.28 30.11
N LYS A 712 7.46 31.17 31.40
CA LYS A 712 8.37 30.68 32.45
C LYS A 712 8.74 29.22 32.30
N SER A 713 7.80 28.39 31.84
CA SER A 713 7.97 26.95 31.73
C SER A 713 8.49 26.50 30.36
N HIS A 714 8.50 27.38 29.37
CA HIS A 714 8.85 27.01 28.00
C HIS A 714 10.37 26.88 27.85
N PRO A 715 10.88 25.70 27.39
CA PRO A 715 12.32 25.38 27.38
C PRO A 715 13.17 26.27 26.46
N SER A 716 12.58 26.86 25.44
CA SER A 716 13.28 27.70 24.47
C SER A 716 13.25 29.20 24.79
N VAL A 717 12.60 29.61 25.87
CA VAL A 717 12.55 31.01 26.30
C VAL A 717 13.67 31.28 27.28
N LYS A 718 14.63 32.13 26.89
CA LYS A 718 15.77 32.51 27.75
C LYS A 718 15.40 33.57 28.79
N ALA A 719 14.61 34.56 28.38
CA ALA A 719 14.14 35.65 29.24
C ALA A 719 12.93 36.35 28.62
N PHE A 720 12.10 36.98 29.43
CA PHE A 720 11.05 37.85 28.94
C PHE A 720 10.83 39.07 29.88
N LYS A 721 10.38 40.16 29.32
CA LYS A 721 10.07 41.42 30.03
C LYS A 721 8.80 42.05 29.49
N ASP A 722 8.23 43.01 30.21
CA ASP A 722 7.12 43.80 29.70
C ASP A 722 7.57 44.70 28.54
N GLY A 723 6.71 44.86 27.55
CA GLY A 723 7.03 45.71 26.40
C GLY A 723 7.16 47.18 26.77
N ALA A 724 7.88 47.93 25.93
CA ALA A 724 7.96 49.40 26.09
C ALA A 724 6.56 50.04 25.92
N PRO A 725 6.33 51.27 26.40
CA PRO A 725 5.05 51.95 26.22
C PRO A 725 4.58 52.06 24.77
N SER A 726 5.51 52.13 23.82
CA SER A 726 5.24 52.11 22.38
C SER A 726 4.91 50.72 21.81
N GLU A 727 5.19 49.66 22.55
CA GLU A 727 4.97 48.25 22.17
C GLU A 727 3.76 47.62 22.83
N GLY A 728 3.03 48.38 23.67
CA GLY A 728 1.83 47.95 24.38
C GLY A 728 1.99 47.83 25.90
N GLY A 729 3.13 48.21 26.48
CA GLY A 729 3.41 48.24 27.91
C GLY A 729 3.09 46.95 28.63
N PHE A 730 2.36 46.99 29.75
CA PHE A 730 1.94 45.82 30.52
C PHE A 730 0.99 44.85 29.76
N GLY A 731 0.45 45.28 28.60
CA GLY A 731 -0.37 44.42 27.75
C GLY A 731 0.42 43.60 26.74
N SER A 732 1.76 43.64 26.78
CA SER A 732 2.65 42.92 25.88
C SER A 732 3.87 42.35 26.62
N LYS A 733 4.50 41.34 26.04
CA LYS A 733 5.76 40.74 26.48
C LYS A 733 6.76 40.67 25.32
N VAL A 734 7.96 41.16 25.59
CA VAL A 734 9.13 40.95 24.71
C VAL A 734 9.87 39.74 25.22
N VAL A 735 9.98 38.74 24.37
CA VAL A 735 10.52 37.40 24.71
C VAL A 735 11.81 37.17 23.96
N LYS A 736 12.85 36.76 24.65
CA LYS A 736 14.14 36.38 24.11
C LYS A 736 14.19 34.86 23.96
N LEU A 737 14.41 34.40 22.76
CA LEU A 737 14.42 32.98 22.38
C LEU A 737 15.83 32.38 22.34
#